data_f95f72805974bf0948cd7d7055e55aba
#
_entry.id   f95f72805974bf0948cd7d7055e55aba
#
_cell.length_a   1.000
_cell.length_b   1.000
_cell.length_c   1.000
_cell.angle_alpha   90.00
_cell.angle_beta   90.00
_cell.angle_gamma   90.00
#
_symmetry.space_group_name_H-M   'P 1'
#
loop_
_entity.id
_entity.type
_entity.pdbx_description
1 polymer ?
#
loop_
_entity_poly.entity_id
_entity_poly.type
_entity_poly.pdbx_seq_one_letter_code
_entity_poly.pdbx_strand_id
1 'polypeptide(L)'
;MPSVRTISRPRHLPLTLLGALLPMLAIASEPVTLQNEVITATQTAHSELSAPASVSVVTRDDLDKLPVYNLADAVKYLPGVYISPSSTYGRKEIRLRGMDSDYTLLLVNGRRINSREALVSNYANDFDLSSIPMAAIERIEVIRGPMSSLYGADAIGGVVNVILHKPTADTRAGIAYGYEHPTEGDSGDSHKTSGYISGALIEDKLLGNLIVEGTDQAAWGSDQTTSPLIDAAEKRQNASAYGSLSWLLDERQSIDLDLSYREDDRKGIWSNSGFAFPTNVQEMERSAFGLTHNGSWDGFNSRVRYYYEDVDLMDDSEVMTDLRGGRFSNVNQTNHTVDGQVTAFLGNHLLTLGSELRRTELSHSNNLGSEIEVDQQALYLQDEFSLGQLDITLGARWDDHESYGSEFSPRAYGVYNMSDSWVIKGGVGKSFKAPSIAQSDPTYVEIACRGYCVTVGNEDLKPETATSYELGTFYQNDRLQAGIMFFQTDIEDMISTETTRLIRVNGQIVAADPVLTTYNQPHVRIKGYELQGNYLLSDRIGLRANYTYSDARDRDTDEPIRNSPQHIANLGADWQALPKLGLNLDYQYTGSQYLYDVARSGAFETGAFHTLSLGARYQATKQLTLNGGLNNLTNEKRDEVAQAVDNILMGRTLFVGFAYDI
;
A
#
# COMPACT_ATOMS: atom_id res chain seq x y z
N MET A 1 34.04 -20.35 58.42
CA MET A 1 32.87 -19.78 59.08
C MET A 1 32.29 -18.78 58.13
N PRO A 2 31.15 -19.04 57.51
CA PRO A 2 30.49 -18.09 56.60
C PRO A 2 29.45 -17.27 57.34
N SER A 3 29.42 -15.96 57.08
CA SER A 3 28.48 -14.99 57.62
C SER A 3 27.16 -14.98 56.84
N VAL A 4 26.08 -15.13 57.56
CA VAL A 4 24.69 -15.07 57.11
C VAL A 4 24.34 -13.63 56.80
N ARG A 5 23.87 -13.35 55.56
CA ARG A 5 23.18 -12.08 55.18
C ARG A 5 21.67 -12.25 55.26
N THR A 6 21.07 -11.47 56.12
CA THR A 6 19.64 -11.33 56.33
C THR A 6 18.95 -10.64 55.12
N ILE A 7 17.90 -11.28 54.63
CA ILE A 7 17.01 -10.75 53.56
C ILE A 7 15.95 -9.87 54.23
N SER A 8 15.88 -8.60 53.83
CA SER A 8 14.82 -7.67 54.23
C SER A 8 13.61 -7.77 53.30
N ARG A 9 12.43 -7.98 53.86
CA ARG A 9 11.13 -8.00 53.18
C ARG A 9 10.69 -6.58 52.80
N PRO A 10 10.05 -6.34 51.64
CA PRO A 10 9.45 -5.05 51.34
C PRO A 10 8.11 -4.85 52.07
N ARG A 11 7.90 -3.64 52.55
CA ARG A 11 6.69 -3.17 53.23
C ARG A 11 5.58 -2.92 52.19
N HIS A 12 4.41 -3.48 52.45
CA HIS A 12 3.16 -3.16 51.73
C HIS A 12 2.65 -1.77 52.16
N LEU A 13 2.41 -0.87 51.16
CA LEU A 13 1.59 0.32 51.33
C LEU A 13 0.13 -0.02 50.94
N PRO A 14 -0.85 0.39 51.73
CA PRO A 14 -2.26 0.25 51.37
C PRO A 14 -2.70 1.37 50.41
N LEU A 15 -3.21 1.01 49.26
CA LEU A 15 -3.89 1.91 48.31
C LEU A 15 -5.33 2.10 48.77
N THR A 16 -5.66 3.27 49.34
CA THR A 16 -7.04 3.67 49.60
C THR A 16 -7.66 4.26 48.35
N LEU A 17 -8.61 3.53 47.73
CA LEU A 17 -9.48 4.04 46.67
C LEU A 17 -10.48 5.05 47.26
N LEU A 18 -10.37 6.32 46.86
CA LEU A 18 -11.40 7.34 47.11
C LEU A 18 -12.38 7.29 45.91
N GLY A 19 -13.57 6.72 46.13
CA GLY A 19 -14.66 6.75 45.18
C GLY A 19 -15.34 8.12 45.16
N ALA A 20 -15.19 8.89 44.09
CA ALA A 20 -16.00 10.07 43.82
C ALA A 20 -17.11 9.69 42.80
N LEU A 21 -18.34 9.62 43.25
CA LEU A 21 -19.56 9.55 42.44
C LEU A 21 -19.81 10.91 41.78
N LEU A 22 -19.53 11.04 40.49
CA LEU A 22 -20.02 12.14 39.66
C LEU A 22 -21.24 11.66 38.85
N PRO A 23 -22.28 12.51 38.66
CA PRO A 23 -23.46 12.12 37.89
C PRO A 23 -23.11 11.98 36.42
N MET A 24 -23.36 10.79 35.82
CA MET A 24 -23.26 10.52 34.41
C MET A 24 -24.34 11.28 33.64
N LEU A 25 -23.95 12.32 32.92
CA LEU A 25 -24.69 12.81 31.79
C LEU A 25 -24.38 11.86 30.63
N ALA A 26 -25.35 11.04 30.24
CA ALA A 26 -25.26 10.19 29.06
C ALA A 26 -25.30 11.09 27.82
N ILE A 27 -24.13 11.34 27.23
CA ILE A 27 -24.03 11.80 25.86
C ILE A 27 -24.09 10.53 25.02
N ALA A 28 -25.13 10.41 24.19
CA ALA A 28 -25.26 9.31 23.24
C ALA A 28 -24.04 9.33 22.30
N SER A 29 -23.20 8.32 22.39
CA SER A 29 -22.21 8.02 21.36
C SER A 29 -22.97 7.48 20.17
N GLU A 30 -22.66 7.96 18.95
CA GLU A 30 -23.18 7.36 17.74
C GLU A 30 -22.84 5.86 17.72
N PRO A 31 -23.79 5.00 17.28
CA PRO A 31 -23.53 3.58 17.21
C PRO A 31 -22.43 3.32 16.16
N VAL A 32 -21.41 2.56 16.52
CA VAL A 32 -20.40 2.06 15.59
C VAL A 32 -21.10 1.19 14.56
N THR A 33 -21.18 1.64 13.32
CA THR A 33 -21.76 0.87 12.22
C THR A 33 -20.66 -0.02 11.62
N LEU A 34 -20.90 -1.32 11.53
CA LEU A 34 -20.01 -2.31 10.92
C LEU A 34 -20.17 -2.40 9.38
N GLN A 35 -20.92 -1.50 8.75
CA GLN A 35 -21.16 -1.51 7.31
C GLN A 35 -20.38 -0.39 6.63
N ASN A 36 -19.37 -0.78 5.85
CA ASN A 36 -18.59 0.12 5.00
C ASN A 36 -19.03 -0.04 3.54
N GLU A 37 -19.08 1.07 2.82
CA GLU A 37 -19.30 1.07 1.38
C GLU A 37 -17.99 0.78 0.64
N VAL A 38 -18.05 -0.11 -0.35
CA VAL A 38 -16.94 -0.52 -1.21
C VAL A 38 -17.31 -0.26 -2.66
N ILE A 39 -16.48 0.43 -3.40
CA ILE A 39 -16.68 0.72 -4.83
C ILE A 39 -15.65 -0.01 -5.70
N THR A 40 -14.46 -0.26 -5.19
CA THR A 40 -13.32 -0.78 -5.97
C THR A 40 -13.56 -2.18 -6.54
N ALA A 41 -14.38 -3.02 -5.89
CA ALA A 41 -14.58 -4.41 -6.31
C ALA A 41 -15.27 -4.57 -7.67
N THR A 42 -16.15 -3.64 -8.03
CA THR A 42 -17.01 -3.69 -9.22
C THR A 42 -17.15 -2.34 -9.93
N GLN A 43 -16.60 -1.26 -9.35
CA GLN A 43 -16.85 0.14 -9.71
C GLN A 43 -18.31 0.59 -9.48
N THR A 44 -19.06 -0.21 -8.71
CA THR A 44 -20.41 0.05 -8.22
C THR A 44 -20.43 -0.13 -6.70
N ALA A 45 -21.38 0.49 -6.02
CA ALA A 45 -21.42 0.50 -4.56
C ALA A 45 -21.92 -0.84 -3.98
N HIS A 46 -21.15 -1.43 -3.08
CA HIS A 46 -21.46 -2.64 -2.33
C HIS A 46 -21.14 -2.48 -0.85
N SER A 47 -21.70 -3.31 0.01
CA SER A 47 -21.18 -3.52 1.36
C SER A 47 -20.00 -4.51 1.31
N GLU A 48 -19.14 -4.54 2.34
CA GLU A 48 -18.08 -5.57 2.43
C GLU A 48 -18.63 -7.00 2.34
N LEU A 49 -19.83 -7.23 2.87
CA LEU A 49 -20.48 -8.53 2.86
C LEU A 49 -20.92 -8.94 1.43
N SER A 50 -21.55 -8.01 0.69
CA SER A 50 -22.10 -8.27 -0.65
C SER A 50 -21.08 -8.11 -1.77
N ALA A 51 -19.94 -7.47 -1.52
CA ALA A 51 -18.90 -7.27 -2.54
C ALA A 51 -18.40 -8.60 -3.11
N PRO A 52 -18.36 -8.76 -4.45
CA PRO A 52 -17.90 -9.99 -5.10
C PRO A 52 -16.35 -10.06 -5.11
N ALA A 53 -15.73 -9.93 -3.96
CA ALA A 53 -14.30 -10.00 -3.73
C ALA A 53 -13.99 -10.20 -2.24
N SER A 54 -12.73 -10.51 -1.92
CA SER A 54 -12.17 -10.41 -0.57
C SER A 54 -11.76 -8.98 -0.30
N VAL A 55 -12.55 -8.23 0.46
CA VAL A 55 -12.38 -6.78 0.68
C VAL A 55 -12.11 -6.46 2.14
N SER A 56 -11.35 -5.42 2.39
CA SER A 56 -11.22 -4.74 3.69
C SER A 56 -11.20 -3.24 3.49
N VAL A 57 -11.83 -2.50 4.39
CA VAL A 57 -11.87 -1.04 4.37
C VAL A 57 -11.20 -0.50 5.63
N VAL A 58 -10.33 0.50 5.45
CA VAL A 58 -9.79 1.32 6.54
C VAL A 58 -10.47 2.68 6.45
N THR A 59 -11.27 3.01 7.43
CA THR A 59 -12.02 4.28 7.48
C THR A 59 -11.16 5.43 8.01
N ARG A 60 -11.63 6.68 7.86
CA ARG A 60 -10.97 7.84 8.50
C ARG A 60 -10.88 7.67 10.03
N ASP A 61 -11.92 7.15 10.66
CA ASP A 61 -11.91 6.91 12.11
C ASP A 61 -10.85 5.87 12.54
N ASP A 62 -10.59 4.85 11.70
CA ASP A 62 -9.52 3.89 11.94
C ASP A 62 -8.13 4.52 11.77
N LEU A 63 -7.95 5.37 10.76
CA LEU A 63 -6.71 6.12 10.55
C LEU A 63 -6.40 7.07 11.71
N ASP A 64 -7.43 7.70 12.28
CA ASP A 64 -7.29 8.63 13.38
C ASP A 64 -6.95 7.97 14.73
N LYS A 65 -7.16 6.65 14.86
CA LYS A 65 -6.84 5.88 16.08
C LYS A 65 -5.35 5.51 16.14
N LEU A 66 -4.69 5.41 14.99
CA LEU A 66 -3.32 4.91 14.88
C LEU A 66 -2.35 6.01 14.46
N PRO A 67 -1.07 5.96 14.87
CA PRO A 67 -0.03 6.82 14.32
C PRO A 67 0.30 6.32 12.91
N VAL A 68 -0.30 6.94 11.90
CA VAL A 68 -0.15 6.56 10.51
C VAL A 68 0.63 7.64 9.78
N TYR A 69 1.82 7.30 9.28
CA TYR A 69 2.69 8.24 8.58
C TYR A 69 2.63 8.07 7.06
N ASN A 70 2.35 6.85 6.58
CA ASN A 70 2.19 6.55 5.17
C ASN A 70 1.10 5.48 4.95
N LEU A 71 0.81 5.20 3.70
CA LEU A 71 -0.21 4.22 3.32
C LEU A 71 0.08 2.80 3.83
N ALA A 72 1.36 2.38 3.89
CA ALA A 72 1.71 1.07 4.40
C ALA A 72 1.34 0.90 5.89
N ASP A 73 1.57 1.95 6.71
CA ASP A 73 1.18 1.92 8.12
C ASP A 73 -0.34 1.80 8.30
N ALA A 74 -1.11 2.40 7.38
CA ALA A 74 -2.58 2.38 7.42
C ALA A 74 -3.16 0.98 7.23
N VAL A 75 -2.53 0.15 6.39
CA VAL A 75 -3.07 -1.15 5.98
C VAL A 75 -2.43 -2.35 6.68
N LYS A 76 -1.39 -2.14 7.50
CA LYS A 76 -0.55 -3.20 8.08
C LYS A 76 -1.29 -4.24 8.94
N TYR A 77 -2.44 -3.87 9.51
CA TYR A 77 -3.23 -4.76 10.37
C TYR A 77 -4.39 -5.45 9.64
N LEU A 78 -4.47 -5.31 8.31
CA LEU A 78 -5.51 -5.97 7.52
C LEU A 78 -5.17 -7.45 7.26
N PRO A 79 -6.18 -8.34 7.12
CA PRO A 79 -5.94 -9.72 6.72
C PRO A 79 -5.26 -9.79 5.35
N GLY A 80 -4.35 -10.74 5.16
CA GLY A 80 -3.64 -10.94 3.90
C GLY A 80 -2.60 -9.87 3.54
N VAL A 81 -2.40 -8.88 4.40
CA VAL A 81 -1.43 -7.79 4.17
C VAL A 81 -0.17 -8.04 4.97
N TYR A 82 0.97 -7.98 4.30
CA TYR A 82 2.29 -7.94 4.92
C TYR A 82 3.02 -6.66 4.48
N ILE A 83 3.49 -5.90 5.45
CA ILE A 83 4.38 -4.77 5.19
C ILE A 83 5.80 -5.29 5.33
N SER A 84 6.44 -5.50 4.19
CA SER A 84 7.85 -5.85 4.14
C SER A 84 8.67 -4.57 4.29
N PRO A 85 9.56 -4.47 5.27
CA PRO A 85 10.62 -3.48 5.18
C PRO A 85 11.46 -3.86 3.96
N SER A 86 11.67 -2.90 3.08
CA SER A 86 12.57 -3.08 1.95
C SER A 86 13.99 -3.32 2.45
N SER A 87 14.76 -3.97 1.62
CA SER A 87 16.16 -4.26 1.86
C SER A 87 17.05 -3.03 2.05
N THR A 88 16.54 -1.83 1.81
CA THR A 88 17.38 -0.63 1.79
C THR A 88 16.65 0.53 2.46
N TYR A 89 17.34 1.24 3.35
CA TYR A 89 16.91 2.51 3.97
C TYR A 89 15.59 2.47 4.76
N GLY A 90 15.09 1.27 5.16
CA GLY A 90 13.83 1.15 5.93
C GLY A 90 12.58 1.48 5.14
N ARG A 91 12.65 1.48 3.80
CA ARG A 91 11.48 1.66 2.92
C ARG A 91 10.49 0.52 3.09
N LYS A 92 9.23 0.78 2.86
CA LYS A 92 8.12 -0.16 3.11
C LYS A 92 7.46 -0.61 1.81
N GLU A 93 7.09 -1.87 1.74
CA GLU A 93 6.35 -2.44 0.61
C GLU A 93 5.06 -3.08 1.10
N ILE A 94 3.96 -2.87 0.37
CA ILE A 94 2.69 -3.56 0.62
C ILE A 94 2.69 -4.85 -0.20
N ARG A 95 2.63 -5.99 0.48
CA ARG A 95 2.55 -7.33 -0.10
C ARG A 95 1.21 -7.97 0.25
N LEU A 96 0.48 -8.45 -0.75
CA LEU A 96 -0.81 -9.11 -0.56
C LEU A 96 -0.65 -10.62 -0.72
N ARG A 97 -1.10 -11.40 0.29
CA ARG A 97 -1.10 -12.88 0.28
C ARG A 97 0.27 -13.51 0.00
N GLY A 98 1.35 -12.84 0.39
CA GLY A 98 2.73 -13.33 0.19
C GLY A 98 3.30 -13.09 -1.21
N MET A 99 2.58 -12.39 -2.10
CA MET A 99 3.08 -11.92 -3.39
C MET A 99 3.95 -10.68 -3.23
N ASP A 100 4.83 -10.41 -4.18
CA ASP A 100 5.66 -9.22 -4.19
C ASP A 100 4.81 -7.94 -4.34
N SER A 101 5.36 -6.79 -3.96
CA SER A 101 4.69 -5.48 -4.07
C SER A 101 4.27 -5.15 -5.50
N ASP A 102 5.03 -5.60 -6.49
CA ASP A 102 4.75 -5.42 -7.93
C ASP A 102 3.45 -6.08 -8.42
N TYR A 103 2.86 -6.98 -7.62
CA TYR A 103 1.56 -7.59 -7.90
C TYR A 103 0.40 -6.87 -7.22
N THR A 104 0.68 -5.73 -6.56
CA THR A 104 -0.31 -4.92 -5.86
C THR A 104 -0.48 -3.59 -6.58
N LEU A 105 -1.64 -3.39 -7.20
CA LEU A 105 -1.95 -2.15 -7.89
C LEU A 105 -2.39 -1.07 -6.90
N LEU A 106 -1.75 0.09 -6.97
CA LEU A 106 -2.12 1.27 -6.19
C LEU A 106 -2.98 2.23 -7.00
N LEU A 107 -4.12 2.63 -6.44
CA LEU A 107 -5.05 3.58 -7.05
C LEU A 107 -5.33 4.76 -6.11
N VAL A 108 -5.62 5.93 -6.68
CA VAL A 108 -6.19 7.09 -6.00
C VAL A 108 -7.48 7.50 -6.72
N ASN A 109 -8.61 7.46 -6.01
CA ASN A 109 -9.95 7.69 -6.59
C ASN A 109 -10.20 6.82 -7.83
N GLY A 110 -9.70 5.55 -7.82
CA GLY A 110 -9.80 4.63 -8.95
C GLY A 110 -8.91 4.98 -10.16
N ARG A 111 -7.95 5.90 -10.02
CA ARG A 111 -6.91 6.22 -11.00
C ARG A 111 -5.61 5.54 -10.60
N ARG A 112 -4.95 4.89 -11.53
CA ARG A 112 -3.65 4.26 -11.31
C ARG A 112 -2.61 5.33 -10.96
N ILE A 113 -1.85 5.10 -9.90
CA ILE A 113 -0.56 5.75 -9.70
C ILE A 113 0.48 4.85 -10.36
N ASN A 114 1.24 5.40 -11.28
CA ASN A 114 2.20 4.62 -12.05
C ASN A 114 3.52 5.39 -12.21
N SER A 115 4.39 5.28 -11.22
CA SER A 115 5.80 5.65 -11.33
C SER A 115 6.73 4.45 -11.50
N ARG A 116 6.16 3.28 -11.78
CA ARG A 116 6.88 2.01 -11.86
C ARG A 116 8.01 2.04 -12.89
N GLU A 117 7.82 2.74 -14.00
CA GLU A 117 8.80 2.84 -15.06
C GLU A 117 9.98 3.75 -14.66
N ALA A 118 9.73 4.77 -13.84
CA ALA A 118 10.76 5.64 -13.27
C ALA A 118 11.50 4.97 -12.11
N LEU A 119 10.81 4.11 -11.33
CA LEU A 119 11.34 3.47 -10.12
C LEU A 119 11.89 2.07 -10.41
N VAL A 120 12.80 1.98 -11.33
CA VAL A 120 13.28 0.71 -11.91
C VAL A 120 14.23 -0.06 -11.02
N SER A 121 14.56 0.28 -9.88
CA SER A 121 15.48 -0.52 -9.09
C SER A 121 14.80 -1.21 -7.92
N ASN A 122 15.51 -2.16 -7.29
CA ASN A 122 15.15 -2.88 -6.07
C ASN A 122 14.89 -1.97 -4.84
N TYR A 123 14.62 -0.68 -5.06
CA TYR A 123 14.45 0.34 -4.02
C TYR A 123 13.00 0.57 -3.64
N ALA A 124 12.16 -0.43 -3.79
CA ALA A 124 10.77 -0.40 -3.38
C ALA A 124 9.94 0.77 -3.94
N ASN A 125 8.71 0.51 -4.27
CA ASN A 125 7.70 1.50 -4.67
C ASN A 125 7.24 2.40 -3.50
N ASP A 126 8.13 2.73 -2.58
CA ASP A 126 7.82 3.50 -1.37
C ASP A 126 7.51 4.97 -1.70
N PHE A 127 8.01 5.49 -2.81
CA PHE A 127 7.66 6.83 -3.28
C PHE A 127 6.16 6.95 -3.58
N ASP A 128 5.55 5.93 -4.19
CA ASP A 128 4.12 5.91 -4.46
C ASP A 128 3.31 5.87 -3.16
N LEU A 129 3.72 5.05 -2.17
CA LEU A 129 3.05 4.94 -0.88
C LEU A 129 3.11 6.23 -0.07
N SER A 130 4.15 7.03 -0.25
CA SER A 130 4.32 8.31 0.41
C SER A 130 3.75 9.48 -0.39
N SER A 131 3.36 9.30 -1.66
CA SER A 131 2.89 10.39 -2.53
C SER A 131 1.49 10.92 -2.17
N ILE A 132 0.74 10.23 -1.33
CA ILE A 132 -0.63 10.59 -0.96
C ILE A 132 -0.62 11.24 0.42
N PRO A 133 -1.07 12.51 0.55
CA PRO A 133 -1.22 13.14 1.86
C PRO A 133 -2.19 12.32 2.73
N MET A 134 -1.75 11.84 3.89
CA MET A 134 -2.60 11.05 4.79
C MET A 134 -3.82 11.83 5.28
N ALA A 135 -3.69 13.15 5.41
CA ALA A 135 -4.79 14.05 5.76
C ALA A 135 -5.87 14.16 4.66
N ALA A 136 -5.55 13.81 3.42
CA ALA A 136 -6.50 13.82 2.30
C ALA A 136 -7.35 12.55 2.22
N ILE A 137 -7.01 11.50 2.94
CA ILE A 137 -7.65 10.19 2.82
C ILE A 137 -8.97 10.15 3.59
N GLU A 138 -10.05 9.83 2.89
CA GLU A 138 -11.36 9.53 3.45
C GLU A 138 -11.42 8.06 3.92
N ARG A 139 -11.01 7.13 3.05
CA ARG A 139 -10.90 5.71 3.34
C ARG A 139 -9.94 5.02 2.37
N ILE A 140 -9.51 3.82 2.75
CA ILE A 140 -8.68 2.95 1.91
C ILE A 140 -9.44 1.64 1.70
N GLU A 141 -9.64 1.24 0.45
CA GLU A 141 -10.24 -0.04 0.08
C GLU A 141 -9.15 -0.99 -0.40
N VAL A 142 -8.98 -2.12 0.29
CA VAL A 142 -8.00 -3.15 -0.08
C VAL A 142 -8.74 -4.38 -0.58
N ILE A 143 -8.56 -4.69 -1.85
CA ILE A 143 -9.11 -5.88 -2.49
C ILE A 143 -7.98 -6.88 -2.70
N ARG A 144 -8.18 -8.09 -2.24
CA ARG A 144 -7.25 -9.20 -2.41
C ARG A 144 -7.78 -10.14 -3.49
N GLY A 145 -6.88 -10.61 -4.36
CA GLY A 145 -7.20 -11.47 -5.49
C GLY A 145 -7.27 -10.76 -6.84
N PRO A 146 -7.65 -11.47 -7.93
CA PRO A 146 -7.47 -11.01 -9.29
C PRO A 146 -8.42 -9.87 -9.66
N MET A 147 -7.87 -8.72 -10.04
CA MET A 147 -8.65 -7.53 -10.43
C MET A 147 -8.32 -7.00 -11.83
N SER A 148 -7.53 -7.74 -12.62
CA SER A 148 -7.18 -7.31 -13.99
C SER A 148 -8.39 -7.19 -14.92
N SER A 149 -9.50 -7.85 -14.65
CA SER A 149 -10.75 -7.70 -15.41
C SER A 149 -11.37 -6.30 -15.38
N LEU A 150 -10.96 -5.45 -14.42
CA LEU A 150 -11.39 -4.04 -14.31
C LEU A 150 -10.23 -3.07 -14.47
N TYR A 151 -9.06 -3.42 -13.91
CA TYR A 151 -7.94 -2.49 -13.77
C TYR A 151 -6.74 -2.81 -14.66
N GLY A 152 -6.76 -3.94 -15.40
CA GLY A 152 -5.66 -4.34 -16.29
C GLY A 152 -4.43 -4.87 -15.55
N ALA A 153 -3.25 -4.56 -16.06
CA ALA A 153 -1.98 -5.06 -15.55
C ALA A 153 -1.75 -4.79 -14.06
N ASP A 154 -0.86 -5.60 -13.44
CA ASP A 154 -0.31 -5.43 -12.08
C ASP A 154 -1.30 -5.69 -10.92
N ALA A 155 -2.53 -6.16 -11.22
CA ALA A 155 -3.56 -6.47 -10.23
C ALA A 155 -3.73 -7.99 -10.00
N ILE A 156 -2.62 -8.74 -9.92
CA ILE A 156 -2.61 -10.19 -9.62
C ILE A 156 -2.90 -10.44 -8.14
N GLY A 157 -2.17 -9.77 -7.26
CA GLY A 157 -2.31 -9.88 -5.80
C GLY A 157 -3.52 -9.13 -5.28
N GLY A 158 -3.86 -8.03 -5.94
CA GLY A 158 -4.99 -7.20 -5.58
C GLY A 158 -4.79 -5.72 -5.88
N VAL A 159 -5.66 -4.93 -5.25
CA VAL A 159 -5.73 -3.48 -5.43
C VAL A 159 -5.80 -2.79 -4.08
N VAL A 160 -5.02 -1.75 -3.90
CA VAL A 160 -5.15 -0.78 -2.81
C VAL A 160 -5.64 0.53 -3.41
N ASN A 161 -6.90 0.87 -3.16
CA ASN A 161 -7.52 2.09 -3.67
C ASN A 161 -7.72 3.10 -2.55
N VAL A 162 -7.05 4.23 -2.66
CA VAL A 162 -7.16 5.35 -1.72
C VAL A 162 -8.25 6.29 -2.21
N ILE A 163 -9.31 6.43 -1.44
CA ILE A 163 -10.40 7.36 -1.70
C ILE A 163 -10.11 8.64 -0.92
N LEU A 164 -10.01 9.75 -1.64
CA LEU A 164 -9.74 11.06 -1.07
C LEU A 164 -11.02 11.80 -0.71
N HIS A 165 -10.94 12.68 0.29
CA HIS A 165 -12.03 13.54 0.68
C HIS A 165 -12.53 14.40 -0.50
N LYS A 166 -13.82 14.31 -0.77
CA LYS A 166 -14.48 15.23 -1.68
C LYS A 166 -14.79 16.54 -0.96
N PRO A 167 -14.80 17.68 -1.69
CA PRO A 167 -15.20 18.94 -1.10
C PRO A 167 -16.67 18.90 -0.68
N THR A 168 -16.98 19.51 0.46
CA THR A 168 -18.32 19.58 1.05
C THR A 168 -18.90 20.99 0.95
N ALA A 169 -20.22 21.13 1.09
CA ALA A 169 -20.86 22.44 1.10
C ALA A 169 -20.51 23.23 2.38
N ASP A 170 -20.41 22.54 3.52
CA ASP A 170 -20.05 23.14 4.79
C ASP A 170 -18.58 23.52 4.81
N THR A 171 -18.28 24.73 5.29
CA THR A 171 -16.89 25.16 5.47
C THR A 171 -16.28 24.43 6.66
N ARG A 172 -15.17 23.74 6.44
CA ARG A 172 -14.38 23.05 7.43
C ARG A 172 -12.90 23.38 7.20
N ALA A 173 -12.18 23.53 8.28
CA ALA A 173 -10.73 23.71 8.22
C ALA A 173 -10.08 23.03 9.43
N GLY A 174 -8.84 22.59 9.29
CA GLY A 174 -8.13 21.97 10.39
C GLY A 174 -6.63 22.01 10.17
N ILE A 175 -5.92 21.82 11.30
CA ILE A 175 -4.47 21.63 11.33
C ILE A 175 -4.15 20.45 12.22
N ALA A 176 -3.12 19.69 11.88
CA ALA A 176 -2.61 18.62 12.72
C ALA A 176 -1.08 18.64 12.76
N TYR A 177 -0.54 18.17 13.88
CA TYR A 177 0.89 17.98 14.06
C TYR A 177 1.14 16.67 14.79
N GLY A 178 2.14 15.93 14.33
CA GLY A 178 2.63 14.70 14.94
C GLY A 178 4.14 14.74 15.12
N TYR A 179 4.61 14.15 16.20
CA TYR A 179 6.01 13.93 16.49
C TYR A 179 6.24 12.48 16.88
N GLU A 180 7.26 11.87 16.31
CA GLU A 180 7.68 10.51 16.61
C GLU A 180 9.15 10.48 16.99
N HIS A 181 9.49 9.69 18.04
CA HIS A 181 10.82 9.56 18.59
C HIS A 181 11.16 8.10 18.87
N PRO A 182 12.13 7.49 18.16
CA PRO A 182 12.68 6.19 18.52
C PRO A 182 13.38 6.27 19.87
N THR A 183 13.12 5.33 20.77
CA THR A 183 13.71 5.35 22.12
C THR A 183 15.10 4.74 22.18
N GLU A 184 15.57 4.16 21.08
CA GLU A 184 16.88 3.53 20.90
C GLU A 184 17.43 3.78 19.52
N GLY A 185 18.74 3.60 19.33
CA GLY A 185 19.47 3.97 18.13
C GLY A 185 19.84 5.44 18.12
N ASP A 186 20.41 5.88 17.00
CA ASP A 186 20.86 7.26 16.84
C ASP A 186 19.84 8.05 15.98
N SER A 187 19.28 9.14 16.52
CA SER A 187 18.37 10.05 15.82
C SER A 187 17.02 9.40 15.43
N GLY A 188 16.47 9.68 14.25
CA GLY A 188 15.23 9.08 13.75
C GLY A 188 13.96 9.85 14.11
N ASP A 189 14.08 11.04 14.70
CA ASP A 189 12.94 11.90 14.98
C ASP A 189 12.16 12.22 13.71
N SER A 190 10.83 12.18 13.80
CA SER A 190 9.96 12.54 12.69
C SER A 190 8.93 13.58 13.11
N HIS A 191 8.78 14.60 12.30
CA HIS A 191 7.79 15.66 12.43
C HIS A 191 6.84 15.63 11.24
N LYS A 192 5.54 15.59 11.50
CA LYS A 192 4.51 15.65 10.47
C LYS A 192 3.55 16.79 10.76
N THR A 193 3.32 17.63 9.75
CA THR A 193 2.37 18.75 9.84
C THR A 193 1.40 18.67 8.67
N SER A 194 0.12 18.85 8.93
CA SER A 194 -0.88 18.95 7.87
C SER A 194 -1.89 20.06 8.16
N GLY A 195 -2.52 20.54 7.09
CA GLY A 195 -3.62 21.48 7.17
C GLY A 195 -4.59 21.27 6.02
N TYR A 196 -5.86 21.56 6.26
CA TYR A 196 -6.86 21.49 5.22
C TYR A 196 -7.90 22.61 5.35
N ILE A 197 -8.51 22.94 4.23
CA ILE A 197 -9.72 23.75 4.13
C ILE A 197 -10.63 23.16 3.06
N SER A 198 -11.93 23.07 3.34
CA SER A 198 -12.96 22.60 2.41
C SER A 198 -14.20 23.44 2.57
N GLY A 199 -14.99 23.64 1.50
CA GLY A 199 -16.24 24.37 1.56
C GLY A 199 -16.78 24.76 0.20
N ALA A 200 -17.97 25.37 0.19
CA ALA A 200 -18.55 25.97 -0.99
C ALA A 200 -17.84 27.30 -1.34
N LEU A 201 -17.27 27.37 -2.53
CA LEU A 201 -16.74 28.61 -3.10
C LEU A 201 -17.88 29.43 -3.72
N ILE A 202 -18.87 28.75 -4.31
CA ILE A 202 -20.13 29.28 -4.78
C ILE A 202 -21.22 28.31 -4.31
N GLU A 203 -22.15 28.80 -3.51
CA GLU A 203 -23.23 27.98 -2.94
C GLU A 203 -23.98 27.22 -4.05
N ASP A 204 -24.21 25.92 -3.83
CA ASP A 204 -24.87 24.97 -4.72
C ASP A 204 -24.26 24.83 -6.14
N LYS A 205 -23.05 25.37 -6.37
CA LYS A 205 -22.42 25.33 -7.70
C LYS A 205 -20.98 24.91 -7.73
N LEU A 206 -20.16 25.47 -6.85
CA LEU A 206 -18.71 25.19 -6.87
C LEU A 206 -18.21 24.90 -5.47
N LEU A 207 -17.80 23.67 -5.26
CA LEU A 207 -17.20 23.21 -4.03
C LEU A 207 -15.69 23.07 -4.23
N GLY A 208 -14.92 23.30 -3.17
CA GLY A 208 -13.45 23.15 -3.24
C GLY A 208 -12.86 22.65 -1.95
N ASN A 209 -11.75 21.95 -2.05
CA ASN A 209 -10.86 21.66 -0.93
C ASN A 209 -9.40 21.90 -1.31
N LEU A 210 -8.59 22.16 -0.28
CA LEU A 210 -7.13 22.20 -0.36
C LEU A 210 -6.57 21.54 0.89
N ILE A 211 -5.64 20.63 0.70
CA ILE A 211 -4.96 19.89 1.76
C ILE A 211 -3.47 20.00 1.51
N VAL A 212 -2.72 20.32 2.56
CA VAL A 212 -1.24 20.40 2.52
C VAL A 212 -0.68 19.53 3.64
N GLU A 213 0.43 18.86 3.36
CA GLU A 213 1.11 18.01 4.33
C GLU A 213 2.62 18.09 4.12
N GLY A 214 3.37 18.15 5.22
CA GLY A 214 4.83 18.09 5.22
C GLY A 214 5.33 17.12 6.28
N THR A 215 6.40 16.40 5.96
CA THR A 215 7.10 15.50 6.89
C THR A 215 8.60 15.77 6.84
N ASP A 216 9.22 15.85 8.00
CA ASP A 216 10.68 15.91 8.16
C ASP A 216 11.09 14.78 9.10
N GLN A 217 11.80 13.79 8.59
CA GLN A 217 12.29 12.63 9.32
C GLN A 217 13.81 12.60 9.26
N ALA A 218 14.45 12.57 10.41
CA ALA A 218 15.89 12.37 10.51
C ALA A 218 16.27 10.91 10.17
N ALA A 219 17.47 10.72 9.63
CA ALA A 219 17.99 9.36 9.47
C ALA A 219 18.08 8.65 10.82
N TRP A 220 17.79 7.36 10.83
CA TRP A 220 17.87 6.53 12.02
C TRP A 220 18.97 5.47 11.87
N GLY A 221 19.95 5.51 12.78
CA GLY A 221 20.97 4.48 12.89
C GLY A 221 20.58 3.43 13.92
N SER A 222 20.51 2.17 13.50
CA SER A 222 20.24 1.07 14.41
C SER A 222 21.50 0.70 15.21
N ASP A 223 21.34 0.43 16.51
CA ASP A 223 22.38 -0.19 17.34
C ASP A 223 22.68 -1.66 16.95
N GLN A 224 21.86 -2.23 16.08
CA GLN A 224 22.00 -3.59 15.54
C GLN A 224 22.87 -3.65 14.26
N THR A 225 23.14 -2.51 13.63
CA THR A 225 24.00 -2.49 12.44
C THR A 225 25.46 -2.76 12.79
N THR A 226 26.18 -3.40 11.87
CA THR A 226 27.61 -3.69 12.01
C THR A 226 28.50 -2.43 12.02
N SER A 227 27.93 -1.29 11.69
CA SER A 227 28.60 0.00 11.70
C SER A 227 27.63 1.14 12.09
N PRO A 228 28.02 2.03 13.00
CA PRO A 228 27.22 3.19 13.36
C PRO A 228 27.08 4.23 12.22
N LEU A 229 27.76 4.01 11.08
CA LEU A 229 27.69 4.89 9.92
C LEU A 229 26.62 4.47 8.90
N ILE A 230 25.84 3.41 9.17
CA ILE A 230 24.80 2.93 8.27
C ILE A 230 23.45 3.40 8.75
N ASP A 231 22.68 4.03 7.86
CA ASP A 231 21.30 4.38 8.11
C ASP A 231 20.41 3.14 7.93
N ALA A 232 19.73 2.72 8.99
CA ALA A 232 18.69 1.70 8.92
C ALA A 232 17.38 2.27 8.39
N ALA A 233 17.16 3.58 8.59
CA ALA A 233 16.16 4.37 7.89
C ALA A 233 16.78 5.68 7.40
N GLU A 234 16.50 6.04 6.16
CA GLU A 234 17.02 7.24 5.50
C GLU A 234 16.43 8.53 6.09
N LYS A 235 17.17 9.64 5.97
CA LYS A 235 16.60 10.97 6.14
C LYS A 235 15.59 11.19 5.02
N ARG A 236 14.40 11.71 5.38
CA ARG A 236 13.33 12.01 4.44
C ARG A 236 12.72 13.38 4.74
N GLN A 237 12.60 14.19 3.71
CA GLN A 237 11.87 15.45 3.76
C GLN A 237 10.86 15.46 2.62
N ASN A 238 9.59 15.65 2.93
CA ASN A 238 8.59 15.73 1.90
C ASN A 238 7.57 16.84 2.16
N ALA A 239 7.08 17.42 1.06
CA ALA A 239 5.97 18.34 1.05
C ALA A 239 4.97 17.92 -0.01
N SER A 240 3.69 17.99 0.29
CA SER A 240 2.62 17.64 -0.65
C SER A 240 1.45 18.59 -0.54
N ALA A 241 0.78 18.82 -1.66
CA ALA A 241 -0.46 19.56 -1.75
C ALA A 241 -1.45 18.78 -2.63
N TYR A 242 -2.69 18.72 -2.19
CA TYR A 242 -3.82 18.18 -2.95
C TYR A 242 -4.95 19.17 -2.93
N GLY A 243 -5.48 19.51 -4.10
CA GLY A 243 -6.65 20.36 -4.24
C GLY A 243 -7.68 19.73 -5.15
N SER A 244 -8.97 19.87 -4.83
CA SER A 244 -10.03 19.50 -5.75
C SER A 244 -11.12 20.55 -5.83
N LEU A 245 -11.72 20.66 -7.02
CA LEU A 245 -12.86 21.53 -7.31
C LEU A 245 -13.94 20.65 -7.93
N SER A 246 -15.16 20.72 -7.39
CA SER A 246 -16.35 20.08 -7.94
C SER A 246 -17.33 21.14 -8.42
N TRP A 247 -17.47 21.23 -9.73
CA TRP A 247 -18.46 22.09 -10.37
C TRP A 247 -19.75 21.30 -10.63
N LEU A 248 -20.80 21.62 -9.89
CA LEU A 248 -22.13 21.05 -10.04
C LEU A 248 -22.83 21.77 -11.19
N LEU A 249 -22.92 21.10 -12.35
CA LEU A 249 -23.58 21.67 -13.55
C LEU A 249 -25.09 21.73 -13.36
N ASP A 250 -25.63 20.64 -12.79
CA ASP A 250 -27.01 20.47 -12.36
C ASP A 250 -27.09 19.36 -11.28
N GLU A 251 -28.30 18.92 -10.91
CA GLU A 251 -28.54 17.86 -9.92
C GLU A 251 -28.01 16.49 -10.34
N ARG A 252 -27.65 16.30 -11.62
CA ARG A 252 -27.28 15.02 -12.23
C ARG A 252 -25.85 14.99 -12.77
N GLN A 253 -25.20 16.14 -12.90
CA GLN A 253 -23.90 16.23 -13.56
C GLN A 253 -22.92 17.07 -12.77
N SER A 254 -21.69 16.60 -12.71
CA SER A 254 -20.56 17.36 -12.16
C SER A 254 -19.33 17.28 -13.06
N ILE A 255 -18.50 18.31 -12.97
CA ILE A 255 -17.12 18.30 -13.46
C ILE A 255 -16.22 18.45 -12.25
N ASP A 256 -15.37 17.45 -12.04
CA ASP A 256 -14.42 17.44 -10.94
C ASP A 256 -13.00 17.65 -11.50
N LEU A 257 -12.26 18.60 -10.91
CA LEU A 257 -10.86 18.87 -11.18
C LEU A 257 -10.05 18.50 -9.95
N ASP A 258 -9.07 17.61 -10.09
CA ASP A 258 -8.12 17.25 -9.06
C ASP A 258 -6.71 17.72 -9.44
N LEU A 259 -6.00 18.29 -8.48
CA LEU A 259 -4.62 18.73 -8.62
C LEU A 259 -3.79 18.17 -7.48
N SER A 260 -2.62 17.60 -7.77
CA SER A 260 -1.67 17.18 -6.75
C SER A 260 -0.26 17.57 -7.13
N TYR A 261 0.52 17.94 -6.12
CA TYR A 261 1.95 18.20 -6.22
C TYR A 261 2.66 17.61 -5.02
N ARG A 262 3.85 17.04 -5.25
CA ARG A 262 4.69 16.50 -4.20
C ARG A 262 6.16 16.61 -4.53
N GLU A 263 6.93 16.95 -3.51
CA GLU A 263 8.39 16.80 -3.44
C GLU A 263 8.75 15.76 -2.37
N ASP A 264 9.74 14.91 -2.62
CA ASP A 264 10.22 13.89 -1.69
C ASP A 264 11.74 13.74 -1.80
N ASP A 265 12.46 14.38 -0.87
CA ASP A 265 13.91 14.36 -0.79
C ASP A 265 14.36 13.30 0.20
N ARG A 266 15.28 12.45 -0.22
CA ARG A 266 15.80 11.35 0.57
C ARG A 266 17.31 11.31 0.57
N LYS A 267 17.88 10.99 1.73
CA LYS A 267 19.32 10.81 1.88
C LYS A 267 19.61 9.70 2.86
N GLY A 268 20.36 8.70 2.40
CA GLY A 268 20.79 7.58 3.23
C GLY A 268 22.24 7.21 3.02
N ILE A 269 22.85 6.63 4.05
CA ILE A 269 24.18 6.04 4.02
C ILE A 269 24.03 4.54 4.17
N TRP A 270 24.65 3.77 3.28
CA TRP A 270 24.56 2.32 3.32
C TRP A 270 25.93 1.63 3.30
N SER A 271 26.02 0.39 3.76
CA SER A 271 27.25 -0.38 3.77
C SER A 271 27.44 -1.19 2.50
N ASN A 272 28.61 -1.12 1.95
CA ASN A 272 29.04 -2.00 0.89
C ASN A 272 30.11 -2.97 1.39
N SER A 273 29.68 -4.11 1.93
CA SER A 273 30.58 -5.24 2.24
C SER A 273 31.88 -4.89 2.99
N GLY A 274 31.85 -3.89 3.86
CA GLY A 274 32.93 -3.57 4.79
C GLY A 274 34.00 -2.57 4.32
N PHE A 275 33.84 -1.88 3.17
CA PHE A 275 34.90 -1.02 2.66
C PHE A 275 34.55 0.44 2.41
N ALA A 276 33.29 0.83 2.31
CA ALA A 276 32.89 2.23 2.35
C ALA A 276 31.39 2.39 2.58
N PHE A 277 31.01 3.61 2.82
CA PHE A 277 29.67 4.03 3.20
C PHE A 277 29.20 5.09 2.19
N PRO A 278 28.82 4.65 0.96
CA PRO A 278 28.36 5.58 -0.04
C PRO A 278 27.06 6.24 0.42
N THR A 279 26.94 7.52 0.10
CA THR A 279 25.70 8.28 0.26
C THR A 279 24.84 8.06 -0.97
N ASN A 280 23.55 7.83 -0.76
CA ASN A 280 22.52 7.91 -1.79
C ASN A 280 21.66 9.13 -1.52
N VAL A 281 21.47 9.96 -2.53
CA VAL A 281 20.55 11.09 -2.52
C VAL A 281 19.55 10.88 -3.64
N GLN A 282 18.28 10.94 -3.30
CA GLN A 282 17.18 10.86 -4.27
C GLN A 282 16.24 12.05 -4.06
N GLU A 283 15.91 12.73 -5.14
CA GLU A 283 14.95 13.81 -5.17
C GLU A 283 13.86 13.44 -6.18
N MET A 284 12.61 13.45 -5.74
CA MET A 284 11.46 13.16 -6.60
C MET A 284 10.46 14.31 -6.55
N GLU A 285 10.14 14.81 -7.73
CA GLU A 285 8.99 15.68 -7.93
C GLU A 285 7.89 14.92 -8.66
N ARG A 286 6.65 15.08 -8.21
CA ARG A 286 5.47 14.52 -8.87
C ARG A 286 4.39 15.57 -8.96
N SER A 287 3.88 15.79 -10.16
CA SER A 287 2.70 16.59 -10.41
C SER A 287 1.63 15.77 -11.14
N ALA A 288 0.37 15.95 -10.76
CA ALA A 288 -0.72 15.31 -11.48
C ALA A 288 -1.96 16.19 -11.49
N PHE A 289 -2.73 16.07 -12.56
CA PHE A 289 -4.08 16.61 -12.59
C PHE A 289 -5.08 15.63 -13.22
N GLY A 290 -6.32 15.69 -12.76
CA GLY A 290 -7.41 14.90 -13.30
C GLY A 290 -8.64 15.76 -13.56
N LEU A 291 -9.27 15.58 -14.72
CA LEU A 291 -10.54 16.19 -15.07
C LEU A 291 -11.56 15.08 -15.29
N THR A 292 -12.63 15.07 -14.49
CA THR A 292 -13.65 14.03 -14.52
C THR A 292 -15.03 14.64 -14.76
N HIS A 293 -15.76 14.16 -15.76
CA HIS A 293 -17.18 14.41 -15.89
C HIS A 293 -17.96 13.21 -15.36
N ASN A 294 -18.86 13.41 -14.42
CA ASN A 294 -19.81 12.43 -13.93
C ASN A 294 -21.21 12.82 -14.38
N GLY A 295 -21.98 11.84 -14.85
CA GLY A 295 -23.38 12.02 -15.24
C GLY A 295 -24.26 10.89 -14.73
N SER A 296 -25.42 11.25 -14.17
CA SER A 296 -26.47 10.32 -13.74
C SER A 296 -27.72 10.55 -14.58
N TRP A 297 -28.02 9.60 -15.46
CA TRP A 297 -29.07 9.69 -16.45
C TRP A 297 -30.23 8.74 -16.13
N ASP A 298 -31.36 8.91 -16.80
CA ASP A 298 -32.44 7.94 -16.63
C ASP A 298 -32.02 6.58 -17.22
N GLY A 299 -31.74 5.59 -16.33
CA GLY A 299 -31.36 4.23 -16.68
C GLY A 299 -29.86 3.96 -16.84
N PHE A 300 -28.99 4.94 -16.74
CA PHE A 300 -27.54 4.70 -16.74
C PHE A 300 -26.75 5.82 -16.05
N ASN A 301 -25.55 5.51 -15.60
CA ASN A 301 -24.54 6.46 -15.14
C ASN A 301 -23.37 6.48 -16.12
N SER A 302 -22.71 7.62 -16.26
CA SER A 302 -21.52 7.77 -17.09
C SER A 302 -20.42 8.49 -16.33
N ARG A 303 -19.17 8.11 -16.64
CA ARG A 303 -17.97 8.79 -16.18
C ARG A 303 -17.00 8.86 -17.35
N VAL A 304 -16.41 10.04 -17.59
CA VAL A 304 -15.31 10.23 -18.53
C VAL A 304 -14.22 11.00 -17.80
N ARG A 305 -12.99 10.50 -17.86
CA ARG A 305 -11.83 11.10 -17.22
C ARG A 305 -10.69 11.30 -18.20
N TYR A 306 -9.99 12.41 -18.03
CA TYR A 306 -8.62 12.59 -18.47
C TYR A 306 -7.76 12.85 -17.27
N TYR A 307 -6.61 12.17 -17.16
CA TYR A 307 -5.62 12.52 -16.16
C TYR A 307 -4.21 12.46 -16.73
N TYR A 308 -3.39 13.32 -16.16
CA TYR A 308 -2.00 13.53 -16.48
C TYR A 308 -1.19 13.35 -15.21
N GLU A 309 -0.06 12.71 -15.32
CA GLU A 309 0.91 12.55 -14.25
C GLU A 309 2.31 12.72 -14.82
N ASP A 310 3.13 13.47 -14.12
CA ASP A 310 4.53 13.70 -14.43
C ASP A 310 5.37 13.43 -13.19
N VAL A 311 6.42 12.63 -13.35
CA VAL A 311 7.33 12.19 -12.29
C VAL A 311 8.76 12.42 -12.74
N ASP A 312 9.45 13.31 -12.05
CA ASP A 312 10.88 13.50 -12.15
C ASP A 312 11.60 12.84 -10.96
N LEU A 313 12.55 11.98 -11.23
CA LEU A 313 13.39 11.33 -10.21
C LEU A 313 14.86 11.53 -10.53
N MET A 314 15.55 12.24 -9.66
CA MET A 314 17.00 12.30 -9.61
C MET A 314 17.52 11.26 -8.62
N ASP A 315 18.48 10.44 -9.02
CA ASP A 315 19.21 9.51 -8.15
C ASP A 315 20.71 9.76 -8.28
N ASP A 316 21.32 10.23 -7.21
CA ASP A 316 22.77 10.43 -7.10
C ASP A 316 23.33 9.49 -6.02
N SER A 317 23.88 8.38 -6.48
CA SER A 317 24.52 7.40 -5.62
C SER A 317 26.03 7.49 -5.75
N GLU A 318 26.73 7.84 -4.67
CA GLU A 318 28.18 7.70 -4.59
C GLU A 318 28.57 6.23 -4.67
N VAL A 319 29.15 5.83 -5.79
CA VAL A 319 29.69 4.47 -5.96
C VAL A 319 31.19 4.47 -5.69
N MET A 320 31.61 3.51 -4.87
CA MET A 320 32.98 3.39 -4.35
C MET A 320 34.10 3.16 -5.35
N THR A 321 33.84 2.93 -6.60
CA THR A 321 34.90 2.58 -7.53
C THR A 321 35.04 3.64 -8.61
N ASP A 322 36.25 4.20 -8.70
CA ASP A 322 36.73 5.11 -9.73
C ASP A 322 36.53 4.65 -11.18
N LEU A 323 35.95 3.48 -11.40
CA LEU A 323 35.87 2.90 -12.74
C LEU A 323 34.83 3.58 -13.63
N ARG A 324 33.83 4.33 -13.09
CA ARG A 324 32.80 4.99 -13.92
C ARG A 324 32.27 6.33 -13.38
N GLY A 325 32.87 6.92 -12.31
CA GLY A 325 32.29 8.12 -11.67
C GLY A 325 30.94 7.79 -11.02
N GLY A 326 30.52 8.48 -9.98
CA GLY A 326 29.26 8.20 -9.28
C GLY A 326 28.06 7.89 -10.18
N ARG A 327 27.06 7.20 -9.66
CA ARG A 327 25.81 6.93 -10.39
C ARG A 327 24.92 8.17 -10.27
N PHE A 328 24.91 8.98 -11.28
CA PHE A 328 23.88 9.99 -11.48
C PHE A 328 22.89 9.49 -12.52
N SER A 329 21.62 9.39 -12.16
CA SER A 329 20.56 9.15 -13.11
C SER A 329 19.43 10.16 -12.91
N ASN A 330 18.90 10.64 -14.01
CA ASN A 330 17.69 11.43 -14.05
C ASN A 330 16.67 10.70 -14.91
N VAL A 331 15.51 10.47 -14.34
CA VAL A 331 14.40 9.76 -14.97
C VAL A 331 13.18 10.65 -14.95
N ASN A 332 12.63 10.94 -16.11
CA ASN A 332 11.31 11.57 -16.23
C ASN A 332 10.32 10.57 -16.81
N GLN A 333 9.17 10.42 -16.17
CA GLN A 333 8.07 9.61 -16.65
C GLN A 333 6.80 10.46 -16.72
N THR A 334 6.21 10.50 -17.91
CA THR A 334 4.93 11.18 -18.14
C THR A 334 3.86 10.17 -18.52
N ASN A 335 2.68 10.28 -17.91
CA ASN A 335 1.53 9.43 -18.21
C ASN A 335 0.35 10.28 -18.64
N HIS A 336 -0.24 9.95 -19.78
CA HIS A 336 -1.51 10.50 -20.26
C HIS A 336 -2.55 9.39 -20.30
N THR A 337 -3.68 9.55 -19.62
CA THR A 337 -4.74 8.55 -19.64
C THR A 337 -6.10 9.20 -19.89
N VAL A 338 -6.84 8.61 -20.82
CA VAL A 338 -8.27 8.89 -21.05
C VAL A 338 -9.02 7.61 -20.73
N ASP A 339 -9.98 7.65 -19.82
CA ASP A 339 -10.89 6.55 -19.58
C ASP A 339 -12.34 6.98 -19.62
N GLY A 340 -13.20 6.07 -20.02
CA GLY A 340 -14.65 6.27 -20.07
C GLY A 340 -15.40 5.03 -19.64
N GLN A 341 -16.50 5.23 -18.91
CA GLN A 341 -17.35 4.16 -18.39
C GLN A 341 -18.82 4.54 -18.46
N VAL A 342 -19.65 3.57 -18.81
CA VAL A 342 -21.11 3.65 -18.70
C VAL A 342 -21.60 2.42 -17.92
N THR A 343 -22.44 2.67 -16.90
CA THR A 343 -23.10 1.61 -16.12
C THR A 343 -24.60 1.74 -16.31
N ALA A 344 -25.22 0.76 -16.95
CA ALA A 344 -26.64 0.77 -17.34
C ALA A 344 -27.47 -0.25 -16.54
N PHE A 345 -28.68 0.16 -16.16
CA PHE A 345 -29.66 -0.68 -15.45
C PHE A 345 -30.60 -1.34 -16.46
N LEU A 346 -30.42 -2.63 -16.73
CA LEU A 346 -31.18 -3.39 -17.73
C LEU A 346 -31.98 -4.52 -17.08
N GLY A 347 -33.14 -4.20 -16.54
CA GLY A 347 -33.95 -5.17 -15.79
C GLY A 347 -33.27 -5.53 -14.45
N ASN A 348 -32.85 -6.78 -14.30
CA ASN A 348 -32.08 -7.25 -13.14
C ASN A 348 -30.55 -7.29 -13.38
N HIS A 349 -30.09 -6.73 -14.51
CA HIS A 349 -28.69 -6.63 -14.88
C HIS A 349 -28.18 -5.23 -14.65
N LEU A 350 -27.01 -5.12 -14.06
CA LEU A 350 -26.21 -3.90 -13.97
C LEU A 350 -24.97 -4.07 -14.87
N LEU A 351 -25.08 -3.53 -16.07
CA LEU A 351 -24.08 -3.69 -17.12
C LEU A 351 -23.11 -2.51 -17.12
N THR A 352 -21.83 -2.76 -16.91
CA THR A 352 -20.76 -1.78 -16.97
C THR A 352 -19.89 -2.02 -18.19
N LEU A 353 -19.79 -1.05 -19.08
CA LEU A 353 -18.89 -1.02 -20.23
C LEU A 353 -17.90 0.13 -20.05
N GLY A 354 -16.62 -0.13 -20.27
CA GLY A 354 -15.61 0.92 -20.20
C GLY A 354 -14.44 0.69 -21.13
N SER A 355 -13.71 1.78 -21.37
CA SER A 355 -12.50 1.80 -22.18
C SER A 355 -11.43 2.69 -21.57
N GLU A 356 -10.17 2.40 -21.87
CA GLU A 356 -9.00 3.15 -21.42
C GLU A 356 -8.00 3.29 -22.56
N LEU A 357 -7.46 4.48 -22.72
CA LEU A 357 -6.32 4.77 -23.60
C LEU A 357 -5.24 5.40 -22.73
N ARG A 358 -4.04 4.84 -22.76
CA ARG A 358 -2.91 5.33 -21.98
C ARG A 358 -1.67 5.43 -22.85
N ARG A 359 -0.94 6.53 -22.66
CA ARG A 359 0.39 6.75 -23.20
C ARG A 359 1.36 6.99 -22.05
N THR A 360 2.47 6.28 -22.04
CA THR A 360 3.57 6.46 -21.11
C THR A 360 4.80 6.88 -21.91
N GLU A 361 5.40 7.98 -21.50
CA GLU A 361 6.65 8.49 -22.04
C GLU A 361 7.72 8.39 -20.95
N LEU A 362 8.89 7.82 -21.28
CA LEU A 362 10.00 7.62 -20.35
C LEU A 362 11.28 8.17 -20.94
N SER A 363 11.88 9.13 -20.26
CA SER A 363 13.22 9.62 -20.52
C SER A 363 14.15 9.21 -19.39
N HIS A 364 15.31 8.64 -19.71
CA HIS A 364 16.29 8.21 -18.72
C HIS A 364 17.69 8.59 -19.18
N SER A 365 18.47 9.26 -18.31
CA SER A 365 19.80 9.78 -18.67
C SER A 365 20.81 8.72 -19.09
N ASN A 366 20.62 7.47 -18.70
CA ASN A 366 21.48 6.34 -19.03
C ASN A 366 20.96 5.51 -20.22
N ASN A 367 19.83 5.91 -20.81
CA ASN A 367 19.27 5.21 -21.97
C ASN A 367 20.11 5.47 -23.23
N LEU A 368 20.28 4.44 -24.08
CA LEU A 368 20.94 4.56 -25.37
C LEU A 368 20.07 5.27 -26.42
N GLY A 369 18.74 5.30 -26.20
CA GLY A 369 17.78 6.12 -26.94
C GLY A 369 17.52 7.44 -26.21
N SER A 370 16.80 8.36 -26.85
CA SER A 370 16.46 9.65 -26.21
C SER A 370 15.22 9.55 -25.32
N GLU A 371 14.21 8.86 -25.77
CA GLU A 371 12.89 8.76 -25.14
C GLU A 371 12.21 7.47 -25.61
N ILE A 372 11.48 6.84 -24.70
CA ILE A 372 10.69 5.63 -24.97
C ILE A 372 9.22 5.99 -24.78
N GLU A 373 8.42 5.81 -25.80
CA GLU A 373 6.98 6.04 -25.79
C GLU A 373 6.27 4.69 -25.94
N VAL A 374 5.24 4.46 -25.13
CA VAL A 374 4.47 3.21 -25.15
C VAL A 374 2.98 3.53 -25.07
N ASP A 375 2.24 3.04 -26.07
CA ASP A 375 0.78 3.13 -26.13
C ASP A 375 0.10 1.86 -25.62
N GLN A 376 -0.97 2.04 -24.87
CA GLN A 376 -1.84 0.96 -24.40
C GLN A 376 -3.30 1.34 -24.60
N GLN A 377 -4.11 0.39 -25.00
CA GLN A 377 -5.56 0.52 -25.06
C GLN A 377 -6.26 -0.66 -24.41
N ALA A 378 -7.44 -0.41 -23.86
CA ALA A 378 -8.21 -1.46 -23.23
C ALA A 378 -9.72 -1.24 -23.37
N LEU A 379 -10.44 -2.38 -23.40
CA LEU A 379 -11.89 -2.44 -23.37
C LEU A 379 -12.34 -3.46 -22.32
N TYR A 380 -13.30 -3.11 -21.47
CA TYR A 380 -13.84 -4.03 -20.47
C TYR A 380 -15.36 -4.01 -20.41
N LEU A 381 -15.90 -5.16 -20.04
CA LEU A 381 -17.34 -5.38 -19.84
C LEU A 381 -17.53 -6.13 -18.53
N GLN A 382 -18.51 -5.70 -17.71
CA GLN A 382 -18.93 -6.41 -16.52
C GLN A 382 -20.46 -6.45 -16.46
N ASP A 383 -21.02 -7.56 -16.05
CA ASP A 383 -22.44 -7.75 -15.79
C ASP A 383 -22.64 -8.27 -14.37
N GLU A 384 -23.44 -7.56 -13.60
CA GLU A 384 -23.87 -7.93 -12.26
C GLU A 384 -25.37 -8.22 -12.27
N PHE A 385 -25.78 -9.42 -11.87
CA PHE A 385 -27.18 -9.81 -11.83
C PHE A 385 -27.49 -10.84 -10.76
N SER A 386 -28.75 -10.89 -10.34
CA SER A 386 -29.22 -11.80 -9.28
C SER A 386 -30.10 -12.91 -9.83
N LEU A 387 -29.83 -14.15 -9.39
CA LEU A 387 -30.65 -15.33 -9.60
C LEU A 387 -31.17 -15.84 -8.24
N GLY A 388 -32.25 -15.24 -7.77
CA GLY A 388 -32.79 -15.52 -6.44
C GLY A 388 -31.84 -15.06 -5.33
N GLN A 389 -31.26 -16.02 -4.58
CA GLN A 389 -30.29 -15.73 -3.51
C GLN A 389 -28.83 -15.66 -4.00
N LEU A 390 -28.59 -15.90 -5.27
CA LEU A 390 -27.26 -15.90 -5.85
C LEU A 390 -27.04 -14.64 -6.69
N ASP A 391 -26.13 -13.76 -6.25
CA ASP A 391 -25.65 -12.64 -7.03
C ASP A 391 -24.42 -13.09 -7.82
N ILE A 392 -24.40 -12.79 -9.10
CA ILE A 392 -23.35 -13.20 -10.04
C ILE A 392 -22.72 -11.96 -10.65
N THR A 393 -21.40 -11.94 -10.68
CA THR A 393 -20.61 -10.94 -11.39
C THR A 393 -19.76 -11.65 -12.45
N LEU A 394 -19.96 -11.30 -13.71
CA LEU A 394 -19.15 -11.74 -14.84
C LEU A 394 -18.42 -10.53 -15.42
N GLY A 395 -17.12 -10.62 -15.57
CA GLY A 395 -16.30 -9.55 -16.11
C GLY A 395 -15.27 -10.08 -17.10
N ALA A 396 -14.91 -9.26 -18.06
CA ALA A 396 -13.78 -9.52 -18.97
C ALA A 396 -13.17 -8.20 -19.42
N ARG A 397 -11.86 -8.18 -19.56
CA ARG A 397 -11.09 -7.07 -20.11
C ARG A 397 -10.13 -7.60 -21.16
N TRP A 398 -10.00 -6.84 -22.22
CA TRP A 398 -8.98 -7.00 -23.24
C TRP A 398 -8.08 -5.77 -23.20
N ASP A 399 -6.79 -6.01 -23.02
CA ASP A 399 -5.73 -5.02 -23.07
C ASP A 399 -4.89 -5.28 -24.32
N ASP A 400 -4.45 -4.23 -24.98
CA ASP A 400 -3.52 -4.28 -26.10
C ASP A 400 -2.42 -3.25 -25.86
N HIS A 401 -1.19 -3.71 -25.87
CA HIS A 401 -0.01 -2.94 -25.50
C HIS A 401 1.06 -3.07 -26.58
N GLU A 402 1.68 -1.96 -26.93
CA GLU A 402 2.64 -1.90 -28.04
C GLU A 402 3.83 -2.85 -27.87
N SER A 403 4.34 -3.02 -26.65
CA SER A 403 5.56 -3.80 -26.41
C SER A 403 5.32 -5.31 -26.32
N TYR A 404 4.24 -5.77 -25.66
CA TYR A 404 4.02 -7.20 -25.37
C TYR A 404 2.74 -7.79 -26.00
N GLY A 405 1.98 -7.00 -26.78
CA GLY A 405 0.77 -7.46 -27.46
C GLY A 405 -0.46 -7.49 -26.55
N SER A 406 -1.37 -8.42 -26.83
CA SER A 406 -2.71 -8.42 -26.24
C SER A 406 -2.87 -9.44 -25.12
N GLU A 407 -3.55 -9.05 -24.03
CA GLU A 407 -3.92 -9.90 -22.91
C GLU A 407 -5.43 -9.90 -22.65
N PHE A 408 -5.97 -11.06 -22.24
CA PHE A 408 -7.39 -11.22 -21.95
C PHE A 408 -7.61 -11.71 -20.51
N SER A 409 -8.32 -10.92 -19.70
CA SER A 409 -8.54 -11.13 -18.27
C SER A 409 -10.03 -11.37 -17.97
N PRO A 410 -10.54 -12.60 -18.06
CA PRO A 410 -11.90 -12.94 -17.64
C PRO A 410 -12.00 -13.14 -16.14
N ARG A 411 -13.20 -12.88 -15.58
CA ARG A 411 -13.55 -13.12 -14.17
C ARG A 411 -14.98 -13.58 -14.05
N ALA A 412 -15.22 -14.54 -13.15
CA ALA A 412 -16.56 -14.95 -12.72
C ALA A 412 -16.58 -15.05 -11.20
N TYR A 413 -17.54 -14.43 -10.58
CA TYR A 413 -17.71 -14.43 -9.12
C TYR A 413 -19.17 -14.60 -8.73
N GLY A 414 -19.43 -15.32 -7.63
CA GLY A 414 -20.76 -15.53 -7.08
C GLY A 414 -20.81 -15.21 -5.60
N VAL A 415 -21.90 -14.59 -5.16
CA VAL A 415 -22.23 -14.34 -3.77
C VAL A 415 -23.59 -14.98 -3.49
N TYR A 416 -23.60 -16.07 -2.72
CA TYR A 416 -24.81 -16.74 -2.32
C TYR A 416 -25.27 -16.26 -0.94
N ASN A 417 -26.38 -15.55 -0.91
CA ASN A 417 -26.99 -14.98 0.29
C ASN A 417 -27.79 -16.05 1.03
N MET A 418 -27.16 -16.76 2.00
CA MET A 418 -27.85 -17.74 2.84
C MET A 418 -28.90 -17.08 3.74
N SER A 419 -28.63 -15.87 4.18
CA SER A 419 -29.52 -14.97 4.92
C SER A 419 -29.01 -13.53 4.80
N ASP A 420 -29.72 -12.56 5.35
CA ASP A 420 -29.29 -11.15 5.40
C ASP A 420 -27.95 -10.96 6.13
N SER A 421 -27.55 -11.93 6.94
CA SER A 421 -26.34 -11.89 7.77
C SER A 421 -25.26 -12.88 7.38
N TRP A 422 -25.52 -13.81 6.45
CA TRP A 422 -24.59 -14.87 6.13
C TRP A 422 -24.50 -15.14 4.64
N VAL A 423 -23.29 -15.04 4.11
CA VAL A 423 -23.01 -15.29 2.69
C VAL A 423 -21.92 -16.35 2.51
N ILE A 424 -22.01 -17.06 1.38
CA ILE A 424 -20.92 -17.84 0.81
C ILE A 424 -20.52 -17.13 -0.48
N LYS A 425 -19.25 -16.82 -0.66
CA LYS A 425 -18.79 -16.16 -1.87
C LYS A 425 -17.51 -16.78 -2.41
N GLY A 426 -17.37 -16.76 -3.73
CA GLY A 426 -16.18 -17.29 -4.38
C GLY A 426 -16.20 -17.06 -5.87
N GLY A 427 -15.03 -17.26 -6.47
CA GLY A 427 -14.87 -17.00 -7.89
C GLY A 427 -13.54 -17.48 -8.45
N VAL A 428 -13.39 -17.25 -9.73
CA VAL A 428 -12.19 -17.50 -10.52
C VAL A 428 -11.92 -16.30 -11.43
N GLY A 429 -10.65 -15.94 -11.59
CA GLY A 429 -10.25 -14.87 -12.51
C GLY A 429 -8.86 -15.08 -13.03
N LYS A 430 -8.65 -14.63 -14.27
CA LYS A 430 -7.32 -14.43 -14.85
C LYS A 430 -6.86 -13.00 -14.60
N SER A 431 -5.57 -12.86 -14.37
CA SER A 431 -4.90 -11.57 -14.22
C SER A 431 -3.51 -11.64 -14.83
N PHE A 432 -2.89 -10.49 -15.06
CA PHE A 432 -1.55 -10.42 -15.60
C PHE A 432 -0.76 -9.26 -15.00
N LYS A 433 0.58 -9.35 -15.12
CA LYS A 433 1.53 -8.28 -14.81
C LYS A 433 2.37 -8.01 -16.05
N ALA A 434 2.42 -6.75 -16.44
CA ALA A 434 3.21 -6.32 -17.58
C ALA A 434 4.71 -6.32 -17.25
N PRO A 435 5.62 -6.66 -18.18
CA PRO A 435 7.01 -6.27 -18.05
C PRO A 435 7.12 -4.74 -18.00
N SER A 436 8.01 -4.20 -17.18
CA SER A 436 8.30 -2.76 -17.24
C SER A 436 9.11 -2.42 -18.49
N ILE A 437 9.13 -1.13 -18.87
CA ILE A 437 9.97 -0.64 -19.98
C ILE A 437 11.42 -1.03 -19.73
N ALA A 438 11.91 -0.83 -18.53
CA ALA A 438 13.28 -1.21 -18.17
C ALA A 438 13.57 -2.71 -18.25
N GLN A 439 12.56 -3.54 -18.03
CA GLN A 439 12.70 -4.99 -18.15
C GLN A 439 12.67 -5.45 -19.63
N SER A 440 11.88 -4.78 -20.48
CA SER A 440 11.59 -5.21 -21.84
C SER A 440 12.35 -4.46 -22.92
N ASP A 441 12.70 -3.19 -22.74
CA ASP A 441 13.35 -2.39 -23.80
C ASP A 441 14.87 -2.61 -23.80
N PRO A 442 15.45 -3.17 -24.87
CA PRO A 442 16.89 -3.45 -24.95
C PRO A 442 17.75 -2.19 -25.07
N THR A 443 17.16 -1.02 -25.32
CA THR A 443 17.89 0.27 -25.31
C THR A 443 18.00 0.85 -23.92
N TYR A 444 17.21 0.36 -22.95
CA TYR A 444 17.30 0.75 -21.57
C TYR A 444 18.48 0.06 -20.89
N VAL A 445 19.44 0.85 -20.43
CA VAL A 445 20.65 0.35 -19.77
C VAL A 445 20.80 1.05 -18.42
N GLU A 446 20.74 0.30 -17.36
CA GLU A 446 20.92 0.83 -16.01
C GLU A 446 22.17 0.25 -15.33
N ILE A 447 22.90 1.10 -14.60
CA ILE A 447 24.02 0.65 -13.76
C ILE A 447 23.45 -0.06 -12.53
N ALA A 448 23.83 -1.33 -12.36
CA ALA A 448 23.39 -2.19 -11.28
C ALA A 448 24.58 -2.75 -10.49
N CYS A 449 24.30 -3.67 -9.54
CA CYS A 449 25.32 -4.34 -8.72
C CYS A 449 26.30 -3.35 -8.09
N ARG A 450 25.82 -2.20 -7.66
CA ARG A 450 26.69 -1.16 -7.05
C ARG A 450 27.79 -0.66 -7.99
N GLY A 451 27.49 -0.53 -9.28
CA GLY A 451 28.43 -0.07 -10.30
C GLY A 451 29.28 -1.16 -10.96
N TYR A 452 29.12 -2.41 -10.55
CA TYR A 452 29.92 -3.53 -11.09
C TYR A 452 29.28 -4.25 -12.28
N CYS A 453 27.97 -4.07 -12.48
CA CYS A 453 27.25 -4.63 -13.62
C CYS A 453 26.28 -3.61 -14.22
N VAL A 454 25.65 -3.97 -15.32
CA VAL A 454 24.56 -3.23 -15.92
C VAL A 454 23.35 -4.15 -16.05
N THR A 455 22.16 -3.58 -15.93
CA THR A 455 20.91 -4.23 -16.30
C THR A 455 20.53 -3.77 -17.70
N VAL A 456 20.07 -4.69 -18.54
CA VAL A 456 19.62 -4.42 -19.91
C VAL A 456 18.29 -5.14 -20.12
N GLY A 457 17.33 -4.44 -20.71
CA GLY A 457 16.02 -4.99 -21.01
C GLY A 457 16.07 -6.13 -22.05
N ASN A 458 15.04 -6.99 -22.02
CA ASN A 458 14.88 -8.13 -22.90
C ASN A 458 13.55 -8.03 -23.67
N GLU A 459 13.61 -7.81 -24.99
CA GLU A 459 12.44 -7.67 -25.86
C GLU A 459 11.61 -8.97 -26.04
N ASP A 460 12.16 -10.12 -25.67
CA ASP A 460 11.49 -11.41 -25.74
C ASP A 460 10.59 -11.70 -24.52
N LEU A 461 10.53 -10.79 -23.53
CA LEU A 461 9.71 -10.97 -22.34
C LEU A 461 8.22 -11.02 -22.66
N LYS A 462 7.54 -11.96 -22.01
CA LYS A 462 6.09 -12.06 -22.00
C LYS A 462 5.52 -11.53 -20.68
N PRO A 463 4.27 -11.05 -20.67
CA PRO A 463 3.56 -10.76 -19.44
C PRO A 463 3.50 -12.00 -18.53
N GLU A 464 3.65 -11.78 -17.25
CA GLU A 464 3.33 -12.79 -16.25
C GLU A 464 1.81 -12.97 -16.19
N THR A 465 1.32 -14.18 -16.21
CA THR A 465 -0.12 -14.46 -16.13
C THR A 465 -0.45 -15.27 -14.89
N ALA A 466 -1.63 -15.03 -14.32
CA ALA A 466 -2.07 -15.76 -13.15
C ALA A 466 -3.52 -16.20 -13.27
N THR A 467 -3.82 -17.39 -12.72
CA THR A 467 -5.19 -17.86 -12.50
C THR A 467 -5.41 -18.00 -11.00
N SER A 468 -6.41 -17.28 -10.49
CA SER A 468 -6.73 -17.28 -9.06
C SER A 468 -8.11 -17.85 -8.80
N TYR A 469 -8.22 -18.60 -7.70
CA TYR A 469 -9.45 -19.23 -7.20
C TYR A 469 -9.68 -18.79 -5.76
N GLU A 470 -10.93 -18.49 -5.43
CA GLU A 470 -11.34 -18.09 -4.08
C GLU A 470 -12.66 -18.77 -3.69
N LEU A 471 -12.76 -19.16 -2.42
CA LEU A 471 -14.00 -19.63 -1.82
C LEU A 471 -14.01 -19.34 -0.32
N GLY A 472 -15.06 -18.69 0.16
CA GLY A 472 -15.16 -18.32 1.57
C GLY A 472 -16.58 -18.17 2.05
N THR A 473 -16.72 -17.97 3.35
CA THR A 473 -18.00 -17.67 3.98
C THR A 473 -17.84 -16.57 5.01
N PHE A 474 -18.82 -15.68 5.08
CA PHE A 474 -18.81 -14.49 5.93
C PHE A 474 -20.16 -14.35 6.63
N TYR A 475 -20.06 -13.96 7.88
CA TYR A 475 -21.20 -13.68 8.74
C TYR A 475 -21.09 -12.27 9.31
N GLN A 476 -22.18 -11.52 9.31
CA GLN A 476 -22.22 -10.16 9.88
C GLN A 476 -23.58 -9.92 10.55
N ASN A 477 -23.53 -9.39 11.76
CA ASN A 477 -24.67 -8.79 12.46
C ASN A 477 -24.22 -7.51 13.18
N ASP A 478 -25.07 -6.92 14.00
CA ASP A 478 -24.79 -5.65 14.69
C ASP A 478 -23.56 -5.69 15.61
N ARG A 479 -23.08 -6.87 16.03
CA ARG A 479 -21.99 -7.04 17.00
C ARG A 479 -20.82 -7.87 16.50
N LEU A 480 -21.04 -8.74 15.54
CA LEU A 480 -20.03 -9.68 15.06
C LEU A 480 -19.94 -9.63 13.53
N GLN A 481 -18.75 -9.41 13.05
CA GLN A 481 -18.34 -9.68 11.69
C GLN A 481 -17.27 -10.77 11.74
N ALA A 482 -17.44 -11.87 11.01
CA ALA A 482 -16.48 -12.96 10.99
C ALA A 482 -16.46 -13.62 9.60
N GLY A 483 -15.32 -14.11 9.17
CA GLY A 483 -15.20 -14.77 7.88
C GLY A 483 -13.94 -15.61 7.74
N ILE A 484 -14.02 -16.52 6.80
CA ILE A 484 -12.89 -17.31 6.30
C ILE A 484 -12.92 -17.28 4.78
N MET A 485 -11.74 -17.08 4.18
CA MET A 485 -11.52 -17.13 2.74
C MET A 485 -10.35 -18.08 2.45
N PHE A 486 -10.57 -19.07 1.60
CA PHE A 486 -9.53 -19.91 1.01
C PHE A 486 -9.15 -19.34 -0.35
N PHE A 487 -7.86 -19.35 -0.69
CA PHE A 487 -7.38 -18.85 -1.96
C PHE A 487 -6.27 -19.74 -2.53
N GLN A 488 -6.17 -19.75 -3.85
CA GLN A 488 -5.04 -20.29 -4.59
C GLN A 488 -4.79 -19.42 -5.83
N THR A 489 -3.54 -19.07 -6.08
CA THR A 489 -3.08 -18.36 -7.28
C THR A 489 -1.94 -19.15 -7.90
N ASP A 490 -2.10 -19.49 -9.17
CA ASP A 490 -1.06 -20.09 -10.02
C ASP A 490 -0.54 -19.02 -10.96
N ILE A 491 0.77 -18.70 -10.89
CA ILE A 491 1.45 -17.69 -11.72
C ILE A 491 2.34 -18.41 -12.71
N GLU A 492 2.27 -18.02 -13.98
CA GLU A 492 3.05 -18.53 -15.09
C GLU A 492 3.90 -17.39 -15.69
N ASP A 493 5.02 -17.75 -16.33
CA ASP A 493 5.94 -16.81 -17.00
C ASP A 493 6.47 -15.69 -16.07
N MET A 494 6.70 -15.97 -14.78
CA MET A 494 7.20 -14.99 -13.82
C MET A 494 8.53 -14.39 -14.28
N ILE A 495 8.64 -13.06 -14.27
CA ILE A 495 9.85 -12.35 -14.68
C ILE A 495 10.90 -12.44 -13.57
N SER A 496 12.06 -12.94 -13.93
CA SER A 496 13.22 -13.15 -13.05
C SER A 496 14.47 -12.56 -13.68
N THR A 497 15.52 -12.38 -12.87
CA THR A 497 16.79 -11.79 -13.34
C THR A 497 17.86 -12.86 -13.36
N GLU A 498 18.62 -12.92 -14.44
CA GLU A 498 19.82 -13.76 -14.55
C GLU A 498 21.08 -12.94 -14.86
N THR A 499 22.23 -13.50 -14.60
CA THR A 499 23.51 -12.91 -14.95
C THR A 499 24.02 -13.52 -16.25
N THR A 500 24.24 -12.68 -17.25
CA THR A 500 24.85 -13.07 -18.53
C THR A 500 26.18 -12.34 -18.74
N ARG A 501 26.96 -12.77 -19.75
CA ARG A 501 28.31 -12.23 -19.96
C ARG A 501 28.40 -11.17 -21.05
N LEU A 502 27.43 -11.10 -21.95
CA LEU A 502 27.52 -10.19 -23.08
C LEU A 502 26.13 -9.88 -23.65
N ILE A 503 25.78 -8.61 -23.76
CA ILE A 503 24.58 -8.18 -24.45
C ILE A 503 24.95 -7.34 -25.68
N ARG A 504 24.28 -7.62 -26.80
CA ARG A 504 24.39 -6.88 -28.05
C ARG A 504 23.04 -6.28 -28.41
N VAL A 505 23.01 -4.98 -28.64
CA VAL A 505 21.86 -4.27 -29.22
C VAL A 505 22.27 -3.79 -30.62
N ASN A 506 21.49 -4.10 -31.62
CA ASN A 506 21.79 -3.77 -33.03
C ASN A 506 23.21 -4.17 -33.47
N GLY A 507 23.70 -5.30 -32.96
CA GLY A 507 25.03 -5.83 -33.28
C GLY A 507 26.21 -5.18 -32.55
N GLN A 508 25.97 -4.13 -31.76
CA GLN A 508 26.98 -3.51 -30.92
C GLN A 508 26.95 -4.09 -29.49
N ILE A 509 28.12 -4.28 -28.89
CA ILE A 509 28.21 -4.69 -27.50
C ILE A 509 27.85 -3.49 -26.64
N VAL A 510 26.72 -3.54 -25.95
CA VAL A 510 26.26 -2.48 -25.04
C VAL A 510 26.67 -2.75 -23.60
N ALA A 511 26.94 -4.00 -23.26
CA ALA A 511 27.41 -4.39 -21.94
C ALA A 511 28.27 -5.66 -21.99
N ALA A 512 29.25 -5.71 -21.13
CA ALA A 512 30.16 -6.85 -20.98
C ALA A 512 30.45 -7.12 -19.51
N ASP A 513 30.30 -8.35 -19.11
CA ASP A 513 30.60 -9.10 -17.91
C ASP A 513 30.83 -8.30 -16.58
N PRO A 514 29.94 -8.43 -15.57
CA PRO A 514 28.65 -9.12 -15.58
C PRO A 514 27.49 -8.23 -16.05
N VAL A 515 26.54 -8.82 -16.77
CA VAL A 515 25.31 -8.16 -17.21
C VAL A 515 24.13 -8.87 -16.57
N LEU A 516 23.22 -8.13 -16.00
CA LEU A 516 21.93 -8.63 -15.57
C LEU A 516 20.93 -8.45 -16.71
N THR A 517 20.16 -9.48 -16.99
CA THR A 517 19.03 -9.43 -17.91
C THR A 517 17.85 -10.16 -17.31
N THR A 518 16.68 -9.89 -17.82
CA THR A 518 15.42 -10.50 -17.38
C THR A 518 14.99 -11.64 -18.30
N TYR A 519 14.32 -12.63 -17.73
CA TYR A 519 13.76 -13.76 -18.46
C TYR A 519 12.49 -14.27 -17.78
N ASN A 520 11.63 -14.98 -18.50
CA ASN A 520 10.44 -15.60 -17.91
C ASN A 520 10.81 -16.95 -17.28
N GLN A 521 10.48 -17.10 -15.99
CA GLN A 521 10.67 -18.32 -15.20
C GLN A 521 9.34 -19.09 -15.07
N PRO A 522 9.32 -20.46 -14.99
CA PRO A 522 8.10 -21.18 -15.27
C PRO A 522 6.95 -20.94 -14.31
N HIS A 523 6.95 -21.41 -13.04
CA HIS A 523 5.68 -21.52 -12.31
C HIS A 523 5.80 -21.28 -10.82
N VAL A 524 4.98 -20.37 -10.26
CA VAL A 524 4.81 -20.17 -8.83
C VAL A 524 3.37 -20.50 -8.41
N ARG A 525 3.19 -21.17 -7.28
CA ARG A 525 1.89 -21.37 -6.65
C ARG A 525 1.85 -20.77 -5.26
N ILE A 526 0.80 -20.01 -5.01
CA ILE A 526 0.50 -19.44 -3.71
C ILE A 526 -0.88 -19.94 -3.29
N LYS A 527 -0.98 -20.56 -2.12
CA LYS A 527 -2.26 -21.05 -1.56
C LYS A 527 -2.33 -20.77 -0.08
N GLY A 528 -3.52 -20.56 0.42
CA GLY A 528 -3.68 -20.27 1.82
C GLY A 528 -5.12 -20.03 2.25
N TYR A 529 -5.25 -19.47 3.44
CA TYR A 529 -6.52 -19.00 3.96
C TYR A 529 -6.36 -17.80 4.88
N GLU A 530 -7.41 -17.00 4.91
CA GLU A 530 -7.56 -15.80 5.73
C GLU A 530 -8.73 -15.99 6.70
N LEU A 531 -8.49 -15.77 7.98
CA LEU A 531 -9.52 -15.66 9.00
C LEU A 531 -9.64 -14.20 9.40
N GLN A 532 -10.83 -13.69 9.58
CA GLN A 532 -11.07 -12.34 10.09
C GLN A 532 -12.25 -12.30 11.04
N GLY A 533 -12.19 -11.42 12.02
CA GLY A 533 -13.29 -11.20 12.94
C GLY A 533 -13.19 -9.86 13.65
N ASN A 534 -14.32 -9.15 13.72
CA ASN A 534 -14.54 -7.94 14.49
C ASN A 534 -15.69 -8.19 15.44
N TYR A 535 -15.52 -7.93 16.71
CA TYR A 535 -16.55 -8.20 17.73
C TYR A 535 -16.73 -7.00 18.68
N LEU A 536 -17.94 -6.47 18.75
CA LEU A 536 -18.32 -5.47 19.73
C LEU A 536 -18.70 -6.17 21.05
N LEU A 537 -17.71 -6.32 21.94
CA LEU A 537 -17.90 -6.91 23.27
C LEU A 537 -18.91 -6.09 24.08
N SER A 538 -18.88 -4.77 23.93
CA SER A 538 -19.84 -3.81 24.46
C SER A 538 -19.85 -2.57 23.57
N ASP A 539 -20.74 -1.61 23.84
CA ASP A 539 -20.78 -0.31 23.13
C ASP A 539 -19.49 0.53 23.33
N ARG A 540 -18.56 0.07 24.18
CA ARG A 540 -17.30 0.74 24.50
C ARG A 540 -16.05 -0.08 24.20
N ILE A 541 -16.20 -1.36 23.85
CA ILE A 541 -15.06 -2.25 23.63
C ILE A 541 -15.30 -3.01 22.33
N GLY A 542 -14.46 -2.74 21.36
CA GLY A 542 -14.32 -3.48 20.11
C GLY A 542 -13.07 -4.38 20.14
N LEU A 543 -13.19 -5.58 19.61
CA LEU A 543 -12.10 -6.52 19.42
C LEU A 543 -11.95 -6.82 17.93
N ARG A 544 -10.71 -6.84 17.45
CA ARG A 544 -10.35 -7.17 16.08
C ARG A 544 -9.36 -8.34 16.08
N ALA A 545 -9.53 -9.28 15.19
CA ALA A 545 -8.61 -10.39 15.02
C ALA A 545 -8.55 -10.79 13.56
N ASN A 546 -7.36 -11.04 13.05
CA ASN A 546 -7.21 -11.74 11.78
C ASN A 546 -5.98 -12.64 11.80
N TYR A 547 -6.01 -13.63 10.92
CA TYR A 547 -4.91 -14.55 10.73
C TYR A 547 -4.85 -14.95 9.27
N THR A 548 -3.65 -14.93 8.71
CA THR A 548 -3.36 -15.36 7.34
C THR A 548 -2.33 -16.47 7.37
N TYR A 549 -2.65 -17.55 6.69
CA TYR A 549 -1.69 -18.57 6.29
C TYR A 549 -1.48 -18.49 4.78
N SER A 550 -0.24 -18.40 4.34
CA SER A 550 0.15 -18.35 2.93
C SER A 550 1.35 -19.24 2.67
N ASP A 551 1.20 -20.24 1.80
CA ASP A 551 2.27 -21.11 1.33
C ASP A 551 2.57 -20.75 -0.13
N ALA A 552 3.66 -20.01 -0.33
CA ALA A 552 4.12 -19.51 -1.62
C ALA A 552 5.37 -20.29 -2.04
N ARG A 553 5.30 -21.03 -3.17
CA ARG A 553 6.38 -21.90 -3.65
C ARG A 553 6.60 -21.82 -5.14
N ASP A 554 7.84 -21.91 -5.54
CA ASP A 554 8.23 -22.33 -6.88
C ASP A 554 7.79 -23.79 -7.09
N ARG A 555 7.09 -24.07 -8.20
CA ARG A 555 6.52 -25.41 -8.45
C ARG A 555 7.52 -26.41 -9.02
N ASP A 556 8.61 -25.93 -9.59
CA ASP A 556 9.63 -26.79 -10.20
C ASP A 556 10.66 -27.24 -9.18
N THR A 557 11.03 -26.36 -8.26
CA THR A 557 12.03 -26.61 -7.23
C THR A 557 11.43 -26.97 -5.86
N ASP A 558 10.14 -26.66 -5.63
CA ASP A 558 9.44 -26.71 -4.33
C ASP A 558 10.07 -25.77 -3.27
N GLU A 559 10.90 -24.84 -3.69
CA GLU A 559 11.50 -23.85 -2.79
C GLU A 559 10.50 -22.77 -2.41
N PRO A 560 10.50 -22.27 -1.16
CA PRO A 560 9.64 -21.18 -0.73
C PRO A 560 10.06 -19.86 -1.38
N ILE A 561 9.06 -19.03 -1.72
CA ILE A 561 9.28 -17.66 -2.20
C ILE A 561 9.81 -16.78 -1.07
N ARG A 562 10.74 -15.91 -1.39
CA ARG A 562 11.40 -14.99 -0.46
C ARG A 562 10.48 -13.86 -0.03
N ASN A 563 10.77 -13.27 1.14
CA ASN A 563 10.01 -12.16 1.72
C ASN A 563 8.51 -12.44 1.88
N SER A 564 8.14 -13.72 2.05
CA SER A 564 6.76 -14.18 2.19
C SER A 564 6.61 -14.98 3.49
N PRO A 565 6.23 -14.35 4.62
CA PRO A 565 6.00 -15.05 5.87
C PRO A 565 4.77 -15.96 5.74
N GLN A 566 4.91 -17.23 6.18
CA GLN A 566 3.81 -18.20 6.10
C GLN A 566 2.64 -17.87 7.04
N HIS A 567 2.92 -17.22 8.16
CA HIS A 567 1.93 -16.94 9.19
C HIS A 567 1.96 -15.46 9.58
N ILE A 568 0.80 -14.81 9.51
CA ILE A 568 0.61 -13.45 10.00
C ILE A 568 -0.64 -13.46 10.87
N ALA A 569 -0.55 -12.89 12.07
CA ALA A 569 -1.70 -12.74 12.95
C ALA A 569 -1.73 -11.32 13.53
N ASN A 570 -2.91 -10.71 13.53
CA ASN A 570 -3.15 -9.42 14.15
C ASN A 570 -4.30 -9.53 15.16
N LEU A 571 -4.11 -8.95 16.34
CA LEU A 571 -5.13 -8.83 17.37
C LEU A 571 -5.19 -7.36 17.79
N GLY A 572 -6.40 -6.79 17.81
CA GLY A 572 -6.64 -5.41 18.22
C GLY A 572 -7.75 -5.31 19.25
N ALA A 573 -7.64 -4.33 20.13
CA ALA A 573 -8.68 -3.97 21.09
C ALA A 573 -8.82 -2.44 21.15
N ASP A 574 -10.02 -1.96 20.90
CA ASP A 574 -10.38 -0.55 21.03
C ASP A 574 -11.28 -0.38 22.26
N TRP A 575 -10.93 0.53 23.16
CA TRP A 575 -11.67 0.78 24.38
C TRP A 575 -11.98 2.26 24.55
N GLN A 576 -13.25 2.63 24.49
CA GLN A 576 -13.73 3.95 24.91
C GLN A 576 -13.76 4.01 26.43
N ALA A 577 -12.58 4.25 27.06
CA ALA A 577 -12.39 4.20 28.51
C ALA A 577 -13.21 5.28 29.24
N LEU A 578 -13.27 6.49 28.64
CA LEU A 578 -14.09 7.63 29.10
C LEU A 578 -14.79 8.26 27.88
N PRO A 579 -15.84 9.08 28.03
CA PRO A 579 -16.50 9.74 26.89
C PRO A 579 -15.56 10.53 25.98
N LYS A 580 -14.41 10.97 26.48
CA LYS A 580 -13.39 11.74 25.76
C LYS A 580 -12.06 11.02 25.60
N LEU A 581 -11.92 9.79 26.08
CA LEU A 581 -10.67 9.03 26.04
C LEU A 581 -10.88 7.67 25.42
N GLY A 582 -10.37 7.49 24.22
CA GLY A 582 -10.20 6.21 23.56
C GLY A 582 -8.79 5.66 23.76
N LEU A 583 -8.69 4.36 23.95
CA LEU A 583 -7.45 3.60 24.01
C LEU A 583 -7.49 2.49 22.97
N ASN A 584 -6.37 2.22 22.31
CA ASN A 584 -6.22 1.09 21.41
C ASN A 584 -4.97 0.29 21.76
N LEU A 585 -5.06 -1.01 21.58
CA LEU A 585 -3.96 -1.97 21.75
C LEU A 585 -3.93 -2.86 20.52
N ASP A 586 -2.77 -2.94 19.87
CA ASP A 586 -2.57 -3.73 18.65
C ASP A 586 -1.37 -4.64 18.82
N TYR A 587 -1.58 -5.93 18.59
CA TYR A 587 -0.57 -6.96 18.57
C TYR A 587 -0.45 -7.54 17.17
N GLN A 588 0.76 -7.65 16.65
CA GLN A 588 1.07 -8.29 15.39
C GLN A 588 2.12 -9.38 15.59
N TYR A 589 1.86 -10.55 15.03
CA TYR A 589 2.79 -11.66 14.90
C TYR A 589 3.11 -11.88 13.42
N THR A 590 4.40 -11.97 13.10
CA THR A 590 4.91 -12.33 11.78
C THR A 590 5.77 -13.58 11.92
N GLY A 591 5.40 -14.64 11.21
CA GLY A 591 6.11 -15.92 11.20
C GLY A 591 7.48 -15.83 10.53
N SER A 592 8.21 -16.95 10.57
CA SER A 592 9.45 -17.08 9.83
C SER A 592 9.26 -16.88 8.33
N GLN A 593 10.29 -16.41 7.67
CA GLN A 593 10.33 -16.21 6.22
C GLN A 593 11.75 -16.41 5.69
N TYR A 594 11.86 -16.63 4.39
CA TYR A 594 13.14 -16.73 3.72
C TYR A 594 13.58 -15.37 3.17
N LEU A 595 14.80 -14.95 3.49
CA LEU A 595 15.46 -13.76 2.94
C LEU A 595 16.66 -14.19 2.10
N TYR A 596 17.10 -13.32 1.20
CA TYR A 596 18.34 -13.53 0.46
C TYR A 596 19.45 -12.69 1.07
N ASP A 597 20.58 -13.32 1.34
CA ASP A 597 21.78 -12.65 1.78
C ASP A 597 22.86 -12.78 0.69
N VAL A 598 23.19 -11.65 0.07
CA VAL A 598 24.26 -11.57 -0.95
C VAL A 598 25.60 -12.00 -0.36
N ALA A 599 25.87 -11.66 0.90
CA ALA A 599 27.12 -12.00 1.56
C ALA A 599 27.24 -13.50 1.86
N ARG A 600 26.12 -14.18 2.11
CA ARG A 600 26.05 -15.63 2.37
C ARG A 600 25.84 -16.47 1.11
N SER A 601 25.64 -15.82 -0.05
CA SER A 601 25.36 -16.45 -1.34
C SER A 601 24.19 -17.44 -1.30
N GLY A 602 23.12 -17.14 -0.54
CA GLY A 602 21.98 -18.03 -0.43
C GLY A 602 20.80 -17.47 0.36
N ALA A 603 19.67 -18.17 0.27
CA ALA A 603 18.52 -17.90 1.12
C ALA A 603 18.75 -18.43 2.54
N PHE A 604 18.30 -17.69 3.53
CA PHE A 604 18.27 -18.12 4.93
C PHE A 604 16.90 -17.87 5.54
N GLU A 605 16.50 -18.72 6.47
CA GLU A 605 15.24 -18.57 7.20
C GLU A 605 15.45 -17.63 8.39
N THR A 606 14.56 -16.64 8.54
CA THR A 606 14.55 -15.75 9.72
C THR A 606 13.63 -16.30 10.79
N GLY A 607 13.88 -15.93 12.05
CA GLY A 607 12.96 -16.20 13.15
C GLY A 607 11.62 -15.44 12.99
N ALA A 608 10.58 -15.94 13.69
CA ALA A 608 9.34 -15.21 13.86
C ALA A 608 9.52 -14.05 14.85
N PHE A 609 8.77 -12.98 14.66
CA PHE A 609 8.80 -11.83 15.57
C PHE A 609 7.38 -11.31 15.87
N HIS A 610 7.26 -10.46 16.90
CA HIS A 610 5.97 -9.88 17.27
C HIS A 610 6.15 -8.46 17.79
N THR A 611 5.16 -7.62 17.52
CA THR A 611 5.12 -6.24 18.01
C THR A 611 3.81 -5.97 18.76
N LEU A 612 3.89 -5.13 19.77
CA LEU A 612 2.75 -4.65 20.55
C LEU A 612 2.75 -3.13 20.51
N SER A 613 1.63 -2.51 20.16
CA SER A 613 1.47 -1.06 20.11
C SER A 613 0.32 -0.61 21.01
N LEU A 614 0.47 0.52 21.66
CA LEU A 614 -0.53 1.13 22.54
C LEU A 614 -0.74 2.57 22.09
N GLY A 615 -1.99 2.95 21.85
CA GLY A 615 -2.40 4.32 21.53
C GLY A 615 -3.45 4.86 22.47
N ALA A 616 -3.49 6.19 22.59
CA ALA A 616 -4.49 6.94 23.31
C ALA A 616 -4.91 8.17 22.53
N ARG A 617 -6.22 8.42 22.43
CA ARG A 617 -6.83 9.60 21.80
C ARG A 617 -7.71 10.30 22.82
N TYR A 618 -7.42 11.58 23.10
CA TYR A 618 -8.16 12.39 24.06
C TYR A 618 -8.78 13.62 23.38
N GLN A 619 -10.09 13.68 23.35
CA GLN A 619 -10.85 14.84 22.85
C GLN A 619 -10.93 15.92 23.94
N ALA A 620 -9.95 16.83 23.94
CA ALA A 620 -9.84 17.88 24.96
C ALA A 620 -11.01 18.87 24.87
N THR A 621 -11.34 19.33 23.64
CA THR A 621 -12.52 20.14 23.32
C THR A 621 -13.27 19.53 22.14
N LYS A 622 -14.32 20.17 21.63
CA LYS A 622 -14.99 19.75 20.39
C LYS A 622 -14.06 19.86 19.18
N GLN A 623 -13.14 20.81 19.23
CA GLN A 623 -12.20 21.11 18.14
C GLN A 623 -10.82 20.48 18.33
N LEU A 624 -10.37 20.26 19.59
CA LEU A 624 -9.00 19.81 19.86
C LEU A 624 -8.97 18.35 20.29
N THR A 625 -8.28 17.55 19.52
CA THR A 625 -7.94 16.15 19.81
C THR A 625 -6.44 16.04 20.07
N LEU A 626 -6.06 15.34 21.14
CA LEU A 626 -4.69 14.97 21.44
C LEU A 626 -4.53 13.47 21.26
N ASN A 627 -3.45 13.04 20.67
CA ASN A 627 -3.10 11.63 20.49
C ASN A 627 -1.67 11.35 20.98
N GLY A 628 -1.40 10.12 21.35
CA GLY A 628 -0.06 9.70 21.76
C GLY A 628 -0.04 8.22 22.09
N GLY A 629 1.14 7.63 22.10
CA GLY A 629 1.32 6.22 22.41
C GLY A 629 2.72 5.71 22.16
N LEU A 630 2.83 4.39 22.10
CA LEU A 630 4.08 3.66 21.90
C LEU A 630 3.87 2.58 20.84
N ASN A 631 4.65 2.64 19.79
CA ASN A 631 4.81 1.54 18.84
C ASN A 631 5.90 0.58 19.33
N ASN A 632 5.76 -0.71 19.01
CA ASN A 632 6.72 -1.74 19.40
C ASN A 632 7.08 -1.65 20.91
N LEU A 633 6.05 -1.66 21.77
CA LEU A 633 6.18 -1.50 23.22
C LEU A 633 7.16 -2.49 23.86
N THR A 634 7.23 -3.71 23.31
CA THR A 634 8.13 -4.77 23.76
C THR A 634 9.57 -4.55 23.31
N ASN A 635 9.82 -3.55 22.46
CA ASN A 635 11.13 -3.26 21.87
C ASN A 635 11.73 -4.48 21.15
N GLU A 636 10.88 -5.14 20.36
CA GLU A 636 11.29 -6.30 19.54
C GLU A 636 12.34 -5.88 18.54
N LYS A 637 13.38 -6.68 18.41
CA LYS A 637 14.52 -6.50 17.50
C LYS A 637 14.75 -7.78 16.72
N ARG A 638 15.33 -7.66 15.54
CA ARG A 638 15.63 -8.80 14.66
C ARG A 638 17.13 -8.99 14.56
N ASP A 639 17.75 -9.46 15.64
CA ASP A 639 19.22 -9.60 15.74
C ASP A 639 19.81 -10.57 14.68
N GLU A 640 19.04 -11.58 14.26
CA GLU A 640 19.47 -12.53 13.22
C GLU A 640 19.62 -11.90 11.83
N VAL A 641 18.97 -10.75 11.60
CA VAL A 641 19.00 -10.01 10.32
C VAL A 641 19.97 -8.83 10.37
N ALA A 642 20.52 -8.52 11.53
CA ALA A 642 21.35 -7.35 11.76
C ALA A 642 22.65 -7.30 10.91
N GLN A 643 23.08 -8.42 10.35
CA GLN A 643 24.22 -8.50 9.44
C GLN A 643 23.85 -8.28 7.96
N ALA A 644 22.58 -8.49 7.61
CA ALA A 644 22.00 -8.08 6.34
C ALA A 644 21.28 -6.77 6.65
N VAL A 645 21.66 -5.66 6.07
CA VAL A 645 21.07 -4.31 6.26
C VAL A 645 19.56 -4.29 5.95
N ASP A 646 19.06 -5.40 5.53
CA ASP A 646 17.73 -5.67 5.06
C ASP A 646 16.80 -6.08 6.22
N ASN A 647 15.61 -5.51 6.28
CA ASN A 647 14.56 -5.88 7.23
C ASN A 647 14.83 -5.53 8.72
N ILE A 648 15.60 -4.48 8.98
CA ILE A 648 15.80 -3.97 10.34
C ILE A 648 14.48 -3.41 10.85
N LEU A 649 14.04 -3.92 11.99
CA LEU A 649 12.85 -3.43 12.66
C LEU A 649 13.22 -2.25 13.56
N MET A 650 12.57 -1.09 13.36
CA MET A 650 12.71 0.03 14.28
C MET A 650 12.21 -0.40 15.68
N GLY A 651 13.02 -0.17 16.71
CA GLY A 651 12.69 -0.49 18.08
C GLY A 651 11.47 0.27 18.60
N ARG A 652 11.34 0.38 19.91
CA ARG A 652 10.24 1.12 20.53
C ARG A 652 10.27 2.59 20.11
N THR A 653 9.09 3.10 19.70
CA THR A 653 8.92 4.49 19.25
C THR A 653 7.79 5.15 20.01
N LEU A 654 8.08 6.30 20.60
CA LEU A 654 7.07 7.19 21.23
C LEU A 654 6.48 8.09 20.14
N PHE A 655 5.16 8.27 20.13
CA PHE A 655 4.51 9.29 19.33
C PHE A 655 3.58 10.17 20.14
N VAL A 656 3.49 11.45 19.78
CA VAL A 656 2.55 12.42 20.34
C VAL A 656 2.06 13.36 19.22
N GLY A 657 0.83 13.83 19.33
CA GLY A 657 0.29 14.75 18.33
C GLY A 657 -0.98 15.45 18.77
N PHE A 658 -1.43 16.38 17.93
CA PHE A 658 -2.73 17.01 18.06
C PHE A 658 -3.38 17.25 16.71
N ALA A 659 -4.70 17.33 16.70
CA ALA A 659 -5.51 17.84 15.60
C ALA A 659 -6.47 18.90 16.12
N TYR A 660 -6.64 19.99 15.36
CA TYR A 660 -7.56 21.07 15.68
C TYR A 660 -8.44 21.35 14.45
N ASP A 661 -9.74 21.13 14.59
CA ASP A 661 -10.74 21.23 13.53
C ASP A 661 -11.76 22.32 13.87
N ILE A 662 -12.20 23.11 12.85
CA ILE A 662 -13.12 24.24 12.96
C ILE A 662 -14.36 23.96 12.13
#